data_a626af5ccfc0e9873618ef31f10dda8c
#
_entry.id   a626af5ccfc0e9873618ef31f10dda8c
#
_cell.length_a   1.000
_cell.length_b   1.000
_cell.length_c   1.000
_cell.angle_alpha   90.00
_cell.angle_beta   90.00
_cell.angle_gamma   90.00
#
_symmetry.space_group_name_H-M   'P 1'
#
loop_
_entity.id
_entity.type
_entity.pdbx_description
1 polymer ?
#
loop_
_entity_poly.entity_id
_entity_poly.type
_entity_poly.pdbx_seq_one_letter_code
_entity_poly.pdbx_strand_id
1 'polypeptide(L)'
;MEKITSYLIQSTVNTSEVRAWEEDILLPTYEIGKEEKNPIFLEKRVYQGSSGSVYPYPVVEKISDEKKDKLYHALFIENEYIKVMILPELGGRIHMAYDKVKQRHFVYYNQVVKPALVGLTGPWISGGIEFNWPQHHRPSTFLPTDFSIEEHADGSKTVWCNEVERMFRTKGMQGFTLYPGKAYIEINVKIYNRTSFPQTFLWWANPAVVVNDHYHSVFPPDVNAVFDHGKRDVSSFPIATGVYYKQDYSAGVDISKYKNIPVPTSYMAIQSKFDFVGGYEEDVKGGLLHVADHHVSPGKKQWTWGNGDFGRAWDRNLTDEDGPYIELMTGMYTDNQPDFTWLQPYEEKSWKQYFMPYAEVGYVKNATKDALLNMEVKEGKGKVILYTTGVNKDVHVFVKDNVGGATLFDKVISISPAEPFQAEFAAEGLKDEDILVEIRNHEGRILVSYQADKPEIKPVPDPAKAAKDPKDIASIEQLFLTGQHLEQYRHATYDPTEYYKEALRREPGDIRCNNAMGLWLMRKGQFAMAEPYFRKAIGTQTERNPNPYDGEPHYNLGWSCLMQGKTDEAYDAFFKSAWNAAWQDAAYYNLAAIDCRRGNFEKALDLIDRSLVRNWHHHKARQLKASILRHLGRKEEALDLIAESLKIDRFNMGCRFEQYLLTDDDNVLKEMQRLMRGAAHVYIEYALDFAQAGLYDEAINLLEGYAATQSAVYPMVHYALGYCHSRKGDTVKALEYYKKAEQDDHSYCFPNRIEEVLVLQDAMKENHKACAKAAYSLGNFWYAARQYDNAITCWEASAAIAPTFPTVWRNLSLAYYNKRNDPQKAVDTLEKAYRLDESDARILMELDQLYKRLGRPQAERLAFLEAHPAETESRDDLSIERITLYNQLGRYEEAKALIAARKFHPWEGGEGKITGQYTICHVELAKIALREHRYADALALLQATDQYPYNLGEGKLINAEENDIWYYKGLAYRGLGDEENATLWLHKATQGSAEPQQAFFYNDAQPDKIFYQGLAWRALGEEG
;
A
#
# COMPACT_ATOMS: atom_id res chain seq x y z
N MET A 1 -16.69 -16.56 -21.62
CA MET A 1 -15.61 -16.77 -20.62
C MET A 1 -14.69 -17.94 -20.98
N GLU A 2 -15.16 -19.17 -21.12
CA GLU A 2 -14.28 -20.34 -21.48
C GLU A 2 -13.38 -20.13 -22.70
N LYS A 3 -13.85 -19.46 -23.75
CA LYS A 3 -13.05 -19.19 -24.96
C LYS A 3 -11.92 -18.20 -24.73
N ILE A 4 -12.12 -17.16 -23.90
CA ILE A 4 -11.09 -16.15 -23.58
C ILE A 4 -10.04 -16.79 -22.68
N THR A 5 -10.46 -17.51 -21.65
CA THR A 5 -9.56 -18.21 -20.72
C THR A 5 -8.70 -19.25 -21.45
N SER A 6 -9.28 -20.04 -22.35
CA SER A 6 -8.55 -21.05 -23.14
C SER A 6 -7.53 -20.43 -24.10
N TYR A 7 -7.84 -19.27 -24.67
CA TYR A 7 -6.90 -18.52 -25.51
C TYR A 7 -5.69 -18.01 -24.72
N LEU A 8 -5.94 -17.40 -23.55
CA LEU A 8 -4.87 -16.79 -22.74
C LEU A 8 -3.84 -17.82 -22.23
N ILE A 9 -4.26 -19.05 -21.96
CA ILE A 9 -3.37 -20.11 -21.50
C ILE A 9 -2.75 -20.92 -22.62
N GLN A 10 -3.17 -20.72 -23.87
CA GLN A 10 -2.61 -21.46 -25.01
C GLN A 10 -1.10 -21.18 -25.12
N SER A 11 -0.31 -22.24 -25.17
CA SER A 11 1.13 -22.14 -25.32
C SER A 11 1.52 -21.62 -26.69
N THR A 12 2.44 -20.67 -26.73
CA THR A 12 3.09 -20.16 -27.95
C THR A 12 4.56 -20.56 -28.04
N VAL A 13 5.10 -21.18 -26.97
CA VAL A 13 6.50 -21.59 -26.84
C VAL A 13 6.56 -23.02 -26.32
N ASN A 14 7.17 -23.91 -27.06
CA ASN A 14 7.30 -25.35 -26.70
C ASN A 14 8.77 -25.79 -26.61
N THR A 15 9.72 -24.89 -26.73
CA THR A 15 11.16 -25.12 -26.68
C THR A 15 11.79 -24.29 -25.56
N SER A 16 13.07 -24.43 -25.29
CA SER A 16 13.83 -23.66 -24.32
C SER A 16 14.07 -22.20 -24.71
N GLU A 17 13.15 -21.62 -25.48
CA GLU A 17 13.15 -20.21 -25.87
C GLU A 17 12.31 -19.40 -24.89
N VAL A 18 12.67 -18.12 -24.70
CA VAL A 18 11.82 -17.15 -23.99
C VAL A 18 11.25 -16.17 -24.99
N ARG A 19 9.95 -15.98 -24.96
CA ARG A 19 9.24 -15.00 -25.77
C ARG A 19 8.58 -13.95 -24.86
N ALA A 20 8.67 -12.67 -25.25
CA ALA A 20 7.93 -11.57 -24.61
C ALA A 20 7.29 -10.71 -25.69
N TRP A 21 6.03 -10.27 -25.46
CA TRP A 21 5.28 -9.47 -26.44
C TRP A 21 4.18 -8.64 -25.79
N GLU A 22 3.64 -7.70 -26.52
CA GLU A 22 2.50 -6.86 -26.19
C GLU A 22 1.27 -7.34 -26.95
N GLU A 23 0.10 -7.32 -26.33
CA GLU A 23 -1.15 -7.75 -26.93
C GLU A 23 -2.35 -7.10 -26.25
N ASP A 24 -3.29 -6.60 -27.05
CA ASP A 24 -4.56 -6.10 -26.52
C ASP A 24 -5.53 -7.25 -26.30
N ILE A 25 -6.09 -7.32 -25.09
CA ILE A 25 -7.01 -8.38 -24.66
C ILE A 25 -8.29 -7.81 -24.10
N LEU A 26 -9.39 -8.55 -24.26
CA LEU A 26 -10.66 -8.22 -23.60
C LEU A 26 -10.79 -8.99 -22.27
N LEU A 27 -11.07 -8.27 -21.19
CA LEU A 27 -11.39 -8.87 -19.90
C LEU A 27 -12.75 -8.36 -19.39
N PRO A 28 -13.60 -9.26 -18.85
CA PRO A 28 -14.82 -8.86 -18.18
C PRO A 28 -14.47 -7.93 -17.00
N THR A 29 -15.11 -6.77 -16.93
CA THR A 29 -14.73 -5.73 -15.98
C THR A 29 -15.95 -5.05 -15.36
N TYR A 30 -15.92 -4.84 -14.06
CA TYR A 30 -16.77 -3.88 -13.35
C TYR A 30 -16.01 -2.56 -13.26
N GLU A 31 -16.51 -1.53 -13.91
CA GLU A 31 -15.82 -0.24 -13.99
C GLU A 31 -15.90 0.51 -12.66
N ILE A 32 -14.89 1.32 -12.38
CA ILE A 32 -14.89 2.24 -11.25
C ILE A 32 -15.68 3.51 -11.59
N GLY A 33 -16.23 4.16 -10.56
CA GLY A 33 -16.87 5.47 -10.68
C GLY A 33 -15.85 6.59 -10.92
N LYS A 34 -16.35 7.81 -10.98
CA LYS A 34 -15.49 9.00 -11.13
C LYS A 34 -14.64 9.19 -9.88
N GLU A 35 -13.44 9.68 -10.09
CA GLU A 35 -12.59 10.19 -9.03
C GLU A 35 -13.22 11.41 -8.35
N GLU A 36 -13.01 11.54 -7.03
CA GLU A 36 -13.48 12.66 -6.24
C GLU A 36 -12.63 13.91 -6.50
N LYS A 37 -13.28 14.97 -6.99
CA LYS A 37 -12.61 16.26 -7.31
C LYS A 37 -12.23 17.08 -6.08
N ASN A 38 -12.95 16.87 -4.97
CA ASN A 38 -12.62 17.51 -3.70
C ASN A 38 -11.41 16.83 -3.08
N PRO A 39 -10.36 17.56 -2.66
CA PRO A 39 -9.19 16.95 -2.06
C PRO A 39 -9.53 16.29 -0.72
N ILE A 40 -9.04 15.07 -0.54
CA ILE A 40 -9.20 14.30 0.70
C ILE A 40 -7.85 14.29 1.42
N PHE A 41 -7.75 15.10 2.47
CA PHE A 41 -6.49 15.28 3.20
C PHE A 41 -6.22 14.16 4.19
N LEU A 42 -7.25 13.66 4.85
CA LEU A 42 -7.19 12.55 5.79
C LEU A 42 -8.39 11.65 5.55
N GLU A 43 -8.13 10.43 5.12
CA GLU A 43 -9.16 9.40 5.00
C GLU A 43 -9.45 8.81 6.38
N LYS A 44 -10.72 8.64 6.71
CA LYS A 44 -11.13 7.99 7.96
C LYS A 44 -10.94 6.47 7.97
N ARG A 45 -10.66 5.88 6.82
CA ARG A 45 -10.36 4.46 6.66
C ARG A 45 -8.95 4.15 7.19
N VAL A 46 -8.74 4.40 8.47
CA VAL A 46 -7.49 4.08 9.15
C VAL A 46 -7.57 2.63 9.59
N TYR A 47 -7.26 1.72 8.69
CA TYR A 47 -7.03 0.33 9.03
C TYR A 47 -5.54 0.10 9.33
N GLN A 48 -5.23 -1.07 9.88
CA GLN A 48 -3.86 -1.39 10.29
C GLN A 48 -2.87 -1.19 9.15
N GLY A 49 -1.78 -0.50 9.45
CA GLY A 49 -0.72 -0.23 8.50
C GLY A 49 -0.96 0.95 7.56
N SER A 50 -2.09 1.63 7.66
CA SER A 50 -2.36 2.86 6.90
C SER A 50 -2.06 4.09 7.74
N SER A 51 -1.42 5.09 7.12
CA SER A 51 -1.25 6.42 7.70
C SER A 51 -2.56 7.23 7.74
N GLY A 52 -3.62 6.76 7.09
CA GLY A 52 -4.87 7.48 6.90
C GLY A 52 -4.79 8.63 5.88
N SER A 53 -3.63 8.92 5.34
CA SER A 53 -3.44 9.98 4.34
C SER A 53 -3.59 9.43 2.93
N VAL A 54 -4.40 10.08 2.10
CA VAL A 54 -4.57 9.75 0.67
C VAL A 54 -4.09 10.85 -0.26
N TYR A 55 -4.07 12.12 0.20
CA TYR A 55 -3.52 13.24 -0.57
C TYR A 55 -2.06 12.94 -1.01
N PRO A 56 -1.65 13.15 -2.26
CA PRO A 56 -2.28 13.91 -3.31
C PRO A 56 -3.10 13.09 -4.33
N TYR A 57 -3.58 11.94 -3.96
CA TYR A 57 -4.42 11.13 -4.84
C TYR A 57 -5.90 11.47 -4.66
N PRO A 58 -6.71 11.50 -5.73
CA PRO A 58 -8.15 11.48 -5.60
C PRO A 58 -8.62 10.11 -5.12
N VAL A 59 -9.78 10.06 -4.48
CA VAL A 59 -10.41 8.80 -4.08
C VAL A 59 -11.54 8.42 -5.03
N VAL A 60 -11.80 7.12 -5.13
CA VAL A 60 -12.96 6.56 -5.82
C VAL A 60 -13.81 5.82 -4.79
N GLU A 61 -15.09 6.16 -4.72
CA GLU A 61 -16.00 5.61 -3.71
C GLU A 61 -17.13 4.77 -4.33
N LYS A 62 -17.16 4.65 -5.66
CA LYS A 62 -18.21 3.94 -6.39
C LYS A 62 -17.64 2.89 -7.33
N ILE A 63 -18.24 1.70 -7.30
CA ILE A 63 -17.96 0.59 -8.22
C ILE A 63 -19.25 0.30 -8.98
N SER A 64 -19.15 0.04 -10.28
CA SER A 64 -20.31 -0.33 -11.11
C SER A 64 -20.82 -1.73 -10.76
N ASP A 65 -22.12 -1.91 -10.81
CA ASP A 65 -22.77 -3.22 -10.70
C ASP A 65 -22.95 -3.92 -12.06
N GLU A 66 -22.57 -3.26 -13.15
CA GLU A 66 -22.67 -3.77 -14.51
C GLU A 66 -21.31 -4.24 -15.01
N LYS A 67 -21.24 -5.51 -15.39
CA LYS A 67 -20.06 -6.14 -15.98
C LYS A 67 -20.05 -5.95 -17.50
N LYS A 68 -18.95 -5.41 -18.04
CA LYS A 68 -18.70 -5.21 -19.47
C LYS A 68 -17.33 -5.69 -19.87
N ASP A 69 -17.18 -6.15 -21.11
CA ASP A 69 -15.86 -6.44 -21.65
C ASP A 69 -15.10 -5.13 -21.90
N LYS A 70 -13.90 -5.03 -21.34
CA LYS A 70 -13.00 -3.90 -21.48
C LYS A 70 -11.69 -4.33 -22.11
N LEU A 71 -11.18 -3.50 -23.01
CA LEU A 71 -9.88 -3.71 -23.66
C LEU A 71 -8.75 -3.28 -22.72
N TYR A 72 -7.78 -4.17 -22.51
CA TYR A 72 -6.55 -3.90 -21.77
C TYR A 72 -5.34 -4.16 -22.65
N HIS A 73 -4.33 -3.31 -22.53
CA HIS A 73 -3.03 -3.55 -23.12
C HIS A 73 -2.20 -4.44 -22.20
N ALA A 74 -2.00 -5.69 -22.56
CA ALA A 74 -1.31 -6.69 -21.74
C ALA A 74 0.10 -6.95 -22.25
N LEU A 75 0.99 -7.28 -21.32
CA LEU A 75 2.33 -7.77 -21.61
C LEU A 75 2.41 -9.25 -21.27
N PHE A 76 2.97 -10.03 -22.15
CA PHE A 76 3.17 -11.45 -21.95
C PHE A 76 4.65 -11.80 -21.93
N ILE A 77 5.00 -12.77 -21.09
CA ILE A 77 6.31 -13.42 -21.12
C ILE A 77 6.11 -14.92 -20.91
N GLU A 78 6.77 -15.74 -21.72
CA GLU A 78 6.57 -17.20 -21.75
C GLU A 78 7.87 -17.94 -22.06
N ASN A 79 8.06 -19.07 -21.39
CA ASN A 79 9.04 -20.10 -21.76
C ASN A 79 8.38 -21.48 -21.81
N GLU A 80 9.13 -22.57 -21.90
CA GLU A 80 8.58 -23.92 -21.95
C GLU A 80 7.78 -24.33 -20.71
N TYR A 81 7.98 -23.70 -19.54
CA TYR A 81 7.35 -24.07 -18.26
C TYR A 81 6.26 -23.13 -17.81
N ILE A 82 6.39 -21.85 -18.07
CA ILE A 82 5.56 -20.80 -17.46
C ILE A 82 5.10 -19.80 -18.51
N LYS A 83 3.83 -19.41 -18.44
CA LYS A 83 3.27 -18.26 -19.17
C LYS A 83 2.74 -17.22 -18.19
N VAL A 84 3.15 -15.97 -18.35
CA VAL A 84 2.80 -14.84 -17.46
C VAL A 84 2.15 -13.73 -18.25
N MET A 85 1.09 -13.13 -17.69
CA MET A 85 0.45 -11.93 -18.20
C MET A 85 0.55 -10.81 -17.17
N ILE A 86 1.02 -9.64 -17.61
CA ILE A 86 1.18 -8.45 -16.80
C ILE A 86 0.22 -7.37 -17.33
N LEU A 87 -0.45 -6.64 -16.42
CA LEU A 87 -1.34 -5.53 -16.77
C LEU A 87 -0.74 -4.19 -16.31
N PRO A 88 -0.09 -3.44 -17.20
CA PRO A 88 0.48 -2.14 -16.87
C PRO A 88 -0.57 -1.13 -16.40
N GLU A 89 -1.79 -1.18 -16.94
CA GLU A 89 -2.89 -0.27 -16.60
C GLU A 89 -3.42 -0.47 -15.17
N LEU A 90 -3.18 -1.64 -14.58
CA LEU A 90 -3.60 -1.99 -13.22
C LEU A 90 -2.39 -2.16 -12.29
N GLY A 91 -1.58 -1.12 -12.16
CA GLY A 91 -0.44 -1.08 -11.26
C GLY A 91 0.76 -1.92 -11.69
N GLY A 92 0.81 -2.43 -12.92
CA GLY A 92 1.91 -3.28 -13.39
C GLY A 92 1.95 -4.64 -12.68
N ARG A 93 0.80 -5.16 -12.26
CA ARG A 93 0.67 -6.46 -11.59
C ARG A 93 0.84 -7.63 -12.53
N ILE A 94 1.32 -8.75 -12.01
CA ILE A 94 1.14 -10.04 -12.67
C ILE A 94 -0.33 -10.43 -12.47
N HIS A 95 -1.10 -10.52 -13.55
CA HIS A 95 -2.52 -10.89 -13.49
C HIS A 95 -2.73 -12.40 -13.65
N MET A 96 -1.88 -13.05 -14.42
CA MET A 96 -1.92 -14.48 -14.65
C MET A 96 -0.50 -15.07 -14.60
N ALA A 97 -0.34 -16.21 -13.93
CA ALA A 97 0.84 -17.05 -14.02
C ALA A 97 0.41 -18.51 -14.12
N TYR A 98 0.69 -19.11 -15.27
CA TYR A 98 0.24 -20.45 -15.64
C TYR A 98 1.41 -21.42 -15.67
N ASP A 99 1.27 -22.53 -14.95
CA ASP A 99 2.18 -23.68 -14.97
C ASP A 99 1.79 -24.64 -16.11
N LYS A 100 2.65 -24.72 -17.12
CA LYS A 100 2.43 -25.55 -18.31
C LYS A 100 2.67 -27.03 -18.04
N VAL A 101 3.42 -27.39 -16.98
CA VAL A 101 3.70 -28.77 -16.58
C VAL A 101 2.45 -29.40 -15.95
N LYS A 102 1.87 -28.73 -14.97
CA LYS A 102 0.65 -29.20 -14.29
C LYS A 102 -0.64 -28.72 -14.98
N GLN A 103 -0.52 -27.88 -16.01
CA GLN A 103 -1.64 -27.27 -16.75
C GLN A 103 -2.65 -26.57 -15.84
N ARG A 104 -2.11 -25.71 -14.96
CA ARG A 104 -2.90 -24.96 -13.98
C ARG A 104 -2.35 -23.57 -13.73
N HIS A 105 -3.20 -22.66 -13.28
CA HIS A 105 -2.75 -21.40 -12.69
C HIS A 105 -2.12 -21.70 -11.32
N PHE A 106 -0.84 -21.38 -11.14
CA PHE A 106 -0.19 -21.55 -9.85
C PHE A 106 -0.25 -20.28 -8.97
N VAL A 107 -0.73 -19.19 -9.56
CA VAL A 107 -1.16 -17.97 -8.89
C VAL A 107 -2.66 -17.83 -9.15
N TYR A 108 -3.44 -17.45 -8.14
CA TYR A 108 -4.89 -17.30 -8.28
C TYR A 108 -5.22 -16.39 -9.47
N TYR A 109 -5.89 -16.92 -10.46
CA TYR A 109 -6.35 -16.18 -11.64
C TYR A 109 -7.79 -15.77 -11.46
N ASN A 110 -8.02 -14.46 -11.26
CA ASN A 110 -9.36 -13.91 -11.23
C ASN A 110 -9.82 -13.61 -12.66
N GLN A 111 -10.84 -14.33 -13.14
CA GLN A 111 -11.34 -14.23 -14.51
C GLN A 111 -12.06 -12.90 -14.80
N VAL A 112 -12.35 -12.13 -13.78
CA VAL A 112 -13.02 -10.83 -13.86
C VAL A 112 -12.20 -9.75 -13.16
N VAL A 113 -12.12 -8.58 -13.76
CA VAL A 113 -11.62 -7.39 -13.08
C VAL A 113 -12.77 -6.81 -12.26
N LYS A 114 -12.84 -7.19 -11.00
CA LYS A 114 -13.90 -6.79 -10.06
C LYS A 114 -13.31 -6.05 -8.88
N PRO A 115 -13.21 -4.72 -8.97
CA PRO A 115 -12.68 -3.94 -7.84
C PRO A 115 -13.67 -3.91 -6.67
N ALA A 116 -13.08 -3.92 -5.46
CA ALA A 116 -13.78 -3.60 -4.23
C ALA A 116 -13.05 -2.47 -3.51
N LEU A 117 -13.69 -1.86 -2.51
CA LEU A 117 -13.15 -0.70 -1.80
C LEU A 117 -12.21 -1.14 -0.67
N VAL A 118 -11.07 -1.72 -1.04
CA VAL A 118 -10.04 -2.23 -0.15
C VAL A 118 -8.78 -1.35 -0.19
N GLY A 119 -8.46 -0.77 -1.34
CA GLY A 119 -7.28 0.08 -1.52
C GLY A 119 -7.36 1.41 -0.79
N LEU A 120 -6.21 2.03 -0.56
CA LEU A 120 -6.12 3.34 0.11
C LEU A 120 -6.96 4.42 -0.60
N THR A 121 -6.95 4.44 -1.92
CA THR A 121 -7.73 5.38 -2.74
C THR A 121 -9.09 4.83 -3.19
N GLY A 122 -9.46 3.64 -2.75
CA GLY A 122 -10.72 2.95 -3.01
C GLY A 122 -10.52 1.63 -3.76
N PRO A 123 -10.43 1.62 -5.09
CA PRO A 123 -10.45 0.38 -5.87
C PRO A 123 -9.22 -0.51 -5.64
N TRP A 124 -9.49 -1.80 -5.46
CA TRP A 124 -8.49 -2.84 -5.37
C TRP A 124 -9.05 -4.15 -5.94
N ILE A 125 -8.23 -4.91 -6.63
CA ILE A 125 -8.61 -6.22 -7.20
C ILE A 125 -7.80 -7.34 -6.59
N SER A 126 -8.44 -8.49 -6.39
CA SER A 126 -7.79 -9.72 -5.92
C SER A 126 -7.16 -10.50 -7.07
N GLY A 127 -6.30 -11.42 -6.71
CA GLY A 127 -5.68 -12.35 -7.65
C GLY A 127 -4.34 -11.85 -8.21
N GLY A 128 -3.64 -12.74 -8.91
CA GLY A 128 -2.34 -12.44 -9.45
C GLY A 128 -1.28 -12.15 -8.38
N ILE A 129 -0.34 -11.28 -8.70
CA ILE A 129 0.66 -10.76 -7.78
C ILE A 129 0.65 -9.24 -7.87
N GLU A 130 0.23 -8.59 -6.80
CA GLU A 130 0.32 -7.14 -6.63
C GLU A 130 1.68 -6.76 -6.04
N PHE A 131 2.22 -5.59 -6.42
CA PHE A 131 3.47 -5.07 -5.88
C PHE A 131 3.23 -3.73 -5.20
N ASN A 132 3.64 -3.59 -3.94
CA ASN A 132 3.36 -2.45 -3.09
C ASN A 132 4.62 -1.76 -2.59
N TRP A 133 4.68 -0.47 -2.78
CA TRP A 133 5.62 0.49 -2.21
C TRP A 133 5.05 1.91 -2.30
N PRO A 134 5.53 2.92 -1.62
CA PRO A 134 6.39 2.90 -0.44
C PRO A 134 5.61 2.61 0.82
N GLN A 135 4.37 2.25 0.71
CA GLN A 135 3.48 1.89 1.82
C GLN A 135 2.44 0.85 1.38
N HIS A 136 1.72 0.36 2.31
CA HIS A 136 0.64 -0.62 2.25
C HIS A 136 -0.73 0.09 2.09
N HIS A 137 -1.63 -0.28 1.24
CA HIS A 137 -1.40 -0.75 -0.12
C HIS A 137 -0.83 0.40 -0.93
N ARG A 138 -0.14 0.12 -2.07
CA ARG A 138 0.34 1.22 -2.91
C ARG A 138 -0.82 2.12 -3.34
N PRO A 139 -0.75 3.47 -3.13
CA PRO A 139 -1.85 4.37 -3.49
C PRO A 139 -2.28 4.26 -4.95
N SER A 140 -1.34 3.94 -5.83
CA SER A 140 -1.53 3.79 -7.27
C SER A 140 -1.73 2.34 -7.73
N THR A 141 -2.11 1.42 -6.84
CA THR A 141 -2.27 -0.02 -7.19
C THR A 141 -3.25 -0.26 -8.33
N PHE A 142 -4.19 0.64 -8.56
CA PHE A 142 -5.19 0.59 -9.62
C PHE A 142 -4.97 1.66 -10.71
N LEU A 143 -3.75 2.20 -10.82
CA LEU A 143 -3.38 3.22 -11.79
C LEU A 143 -2.31 2.70 -12.76
N PRO A 144 -2.18 3.29 -13.96
CA PRO A 144 -1.22 2.87 -14.97
C PRO A 144 0.24 3.05 -14.52
N THR A 145 1.10 2.15 -15.01
CA THR A 145 2.56 2.21 -14.89
C THR A 145 3.23 2.36 -16.26
N ASP A 146 4.47 2.85 -16.28
CA ASP A 146 5.35 2.79 -17.45
C ASP A 146 5.81 1.35 -17.62
N PHE A 147 6.11 0.95 -18.85
CA PHE A 147 6.62 -0.39 -19.13
C PHE A 147 7.63 -0.44 -20.30
N SER A 148 8.45 -1.48 -20.29
CA SER A 148 9.40 -1.78 -21.36
C SER A 148 9.76 -3.26 -21.35
N ILE A 149 10.03 -3.83 -22.52
CA ILE A 149 10.56 -5.19 -22.67
C ILE A 149 12.06 -5.11 -22.93
N GLU A 150 12.83 -5.95 -22.25
CA GLU A 150 14.28 -6.06 -22.39
C GLU A 150 14.70 -7.48 -22.77
N GLU A 151 15.59 -7.59 -23.74
CA GLU A 151 16.19 -8.87 -24.16
C GLU A 151 17.63 -8.94 -23.70
N HIS A 152 18.04 -10.10 -23.20
CA HIS A 152 19.39 -10.34 -22.68
C HIS A 152 20.18 -11.31 -23.56
N ALA A 153 21.51 -11.20 -23.51
CA ALA A 153 22.40 -12.02 -24.35
C ALA A 153 22.35 -13.53 -24.01
N ASP A 154 21.92 -13.90 -22.82
CA ASP A 154 21.73 -15.29 -22.37
C ASP A 154 20.39 -15.91 -22.82
N GLY A 155 19.61 -15.18 -23.62
CA GLY A 155 18.30 -15.60 -24.11
C GLY A 155 17.15 -15.34 -23.14
N SER A 156 17.43 -14.86 -21.91
CA SER A 156 16.38 -14.41 -21.00
C SER A 156 15.75 -13.10 -21.46
N LYS A 157 14.52 -12.84 -21.04
CA LYS A 157 13.82 -11.59 -21.30
C LYS A 157 13.21 -11.06 -20.01
N THR A 158 13.11 -9.75 -19.93
CA THR A 158 12.50 -9.06 -18.77
C THR A 158 11.42 -8.10 -19.25
N VAL A 159 10.25 -8.20 -18.63
CA VAL A 159 9.20 -7.18 -18.71
C VAL A 159 9.36 -6.25 -17.51
N TRP A 160 9.63 -4.97 -17.76
CA TRP A 160 9.77 -3.96 -16.72
C TRP A 160 8.51 -3.14 -16.58
N CYS A 161 8.07 -2.92 -15.32
CA CYS A 161 7.08 -1.90 -14.97
C CYS A 161 7.72 -0.89 -14.01
N ASN A 162 7.39 0.39 -14.19
CA ASN A 162 8.00 1.50 -13.46
C ASN A 162 6.97 2.56 -13.08
N GLU A 163 7.20 3.21 -11.94
CA GLU A 163 6.42 4.37 -11.52
C GLU A 163 7.26 5.26 -10.59
N VAL A 164 7.06 6.58 -10.70
CA VAL A 164 7.40 7.51 -9.63
C VAL A 164 6.13 7.78 -8.84
N GLU A 165 6.03 7.26 -7.66
CA GLU A 165 4.87 7.39 -6.79
C GLU A 165 4.72 8.86 -6.31
N ARG A 166 3.49 9.40 -6.32
CA ARG A 166 3.25 10.84 -6.12
C ARG A 166 3.40 11.30 -4.67
N MET A 167 3.03 10.46 -3.70
CA MET A 167 2.94 10.86 -2.29
C MET A 167 4.32 11.10 -1.68
N PHE A 168 5.27 10.22 -1.95
CA PHE A 168 6.63 10.27 -1.40
C PHE A 168 7.71 10.40 -2.47
N ARG A 169 7.33 10.40 -3.75
CA ARG A 169 8.23 10.51 -4.90
C ARG A 169 9.28 9.37 -4.95
N THR A 170 8.89 8.22 -4.42
CA THR A 170 9.71 7.01 -4.49
C THR A 170 9.53 6.35 -5.85
N LYS A 171 10.62 6.16 -6.57
CA LYS A 171 10.61 5.46 -7.85
C LYS A 171 10.74 3.97 -7.61
N GLY A 172 9.80 3.19 -8.11
CA GLY A 172 9.81 1.74 -8.02
C GLY A 172 9.82 1.10 -9.41
N MET A 173 10.72 0.13 -9.60
CA MET A 173 10.79 -0.71 -10.79
C MET A 173 10.66 -2.16 -10.39
N GLN A 174 9.80 -2.92 -11.13
CA GLN A 174 9.71 -4.37 -11.06
C GLN A 174 9.99 -4.95 -12.43
N GLY A 175 11.03 -5.79 -12.51
CA GLY A 175 11.36 -6.56 -13.70
C GLY A 175 10.95 -8.02 -13.52
N PHE A 176 10.15 -8.52 -14.43
CA PHE A 176 9.68 -9.92 -14.46
C PHE A 176 10.49 -10.67 -15.51
N THR A 177 11.41 -11.53 -15.05
CA THR A 177 12.35 -12.22 -15.94
C THR A 177 12.04 -13.71 -15.98
N LEU A 178 12.00 -14.25 -17.20
CA LEU A 178 12.06 -15.68 -17.46
C LEU A 178 13.38 -16.06 -18.12
N TYR A 179 13.89 -17.22 -17.76
CA TYR A 179 15.11 -17.80 -18.30
C TYR A 179 14.78 -19.04 -19.13
N PRO A 180 15.56 -19.30 -20.20
CA PRO A 180 15.48 -20.57 -20.90
C PRO A 180 15.71 -21.74 -19.93
N GLY A 181 14.85 -22.76 -19.96
CA GLY A 181 15.02 -23.97 -19.16
C GLY A 181 14.74 -23.83 -17.66
N LYS A 182 14.06 -22.76 -17.20
CA LYS A 182 13.79 -22.52 -15.78
C LYS A 182 12.29 -22.32 -15.50
N ALA A 183 11.79 -23.04 -14.49
CA ALA A 183 10.41 -23.00 -14.04
C ALA A 183 10.24 -22.05 -12.85
N TYR A 184 10.71 -20.80 -12.97
CA TYR A 184 10.47 -19.73 -12.01
C TYR A 184 10.39 -18.36 -12.69
N ILE A 185 9.71 -17.43 -12.04
CA ILE A 185 9.71 -16.02 -12.37
C ILE A 185 10.69 -15.33 -11.43
N GLU A 186 11.73 -14.70 -11.98
CA GLU A 186 12.61 -13.82 -11.21
C GLU A 186 12.01 -12.42 -11.16
N ILE A 187 11.82 -11.88 -9.98
CA ILE A 187 11.38 -10.51 -9.75
C ILE A 187 12.61 -9.67 -9.42
N ASN A 188 12.96 -8.75 -10.31
CA ASN A 188 14.01 -7.76 -10.07
C ASN A 188 13.38 -6.49 -9.52
N VAL A 189 13.73 -6.10 -8.30
CA VAL A 189 13.20 -4.92 -7.63
C VAL A 189 14.27 -3.85 -7.53
N LYS A 190 13.88 -2.61 -7.87
CA LYS A 190 14.69 -1.41 -7.65
C LYS A 190 13.82 -0.33 -7.05
N ILE A 191 14.19 0.18 -5.88
CA ILE A 191 13.50 1.26 -5.18
C ILE A 191 14.48 2.41 -4.99
N TYR A 192 14.14 3.57 -5.53
CA TYR A 192 14.97 4.76 -5.55
C TYR A 192 14.28 5.96 -4.91
N ASN A 193 14.94 6.59 -3.95
CA ASN A 193 14.51 7.84 -3.35
C ASN A 193 14.93 9.02 -4.24
N ARG A 194 13.99 9.62 -4.96
CA ARG A 194 14.24 10.80 -5.81
C ARG A 194 14.37 12.10 -5.03
N THR A 195 14.11 12.08 -3.72
CA THR A 195 14.06 13.30 -2.91
C THR A 195 15.37 13.59 -2.19
N SER A 196 15.51 14.83 -1.74
CA SER A 196 16.67 15.36 -1.04
C SER A 196 16.77 14.94 0.42
N PHE A 197 15.73 14.28 0.94
CA PHE A 197 15.65 13.90 2.35
C PHE A 197 15.47 12.40 2.50
N PRO A 198 15.91 11.82 3.64
CA PRO A 198 15.61 10.43 3.95
C PRO A 198 14.10 10.18 3.90
N GLN A 199 13.71 9.08 3.27
CA GLN A 199 12.33 8.62 3.19
C GLN A 199 12.21 7.26 3.82
N THR A 200 11.10 7.00 4.48
CA THR A 200 10.77 5.64 4.89
C THR A 200 10.03 4.92 3.78
N PHE A 201 10.21 3.63 3.70
CA PHE A 201 9.48 2.79 2.77
C PHE A 201 9.31 1.38 3.33
N LEU A 202 8.33 0.68 2.83
CA LEU A 202 8.27 -0.78 2.79
C LEU A 202 8.06 -1.20 1.33
N TRP A 203 8.43 -2.42 1.02
CA TRP A 203 8.11 -3.05 -0.24
C TRP A 203 7.66 -4.48 0.01
N TRP A 204 6.61 -4.91 -0.68
CA TRP A 204 6.13 -6.28 -0.61
C TRP A 204 5.40 -6.70 -1.89
N ALA A 205 5.52 -7.99 -2.20
CA ALA A 205 4.74 -8.67 -3.20
C ALA A 205 3.57 -9.38 -2.53
N ASN A 206 2.42 -9.36 -3.19
CA ASN A 206 1.17 -9.92 -2.71
C ASN A 206 0.63 -11.01 -3.66
N PRO A 207 1.29 -12.18 -3.75
CA PRO A 207 0.75 -13.28 -4.52
C PRO A 207 -0.51 -13.85 -3.86
N ALA A 208 -1.52 -14.10 -4.68
CA ALA A 208 -2.74 -14.79 -4.28
C ALA A 208 -2.69 -16.26 -4.72
N VAL A 209 -3.18 -17.17 -3.88
CA VAL A 209 -3.28 -18.60 -4.17
C VAL A 209 -4.70 -19.08 -3.94
N VAL A 210 -5.15 -20.01 -4.77
CA VAL A 210 -6.43 -20.72 -4.63
C VAL A 210 -6.43 -21.52 -3.35
N VAL A 211 -7.53 -21.50 -2.61
CA VAL A 211 -7.69 -22.26 -1.38
C VAL A 211 -8.98 -23.06 -1.36
N ASN A 212 -8.93 -24.19 -0.66
CA ASN A 212 -10.04 -25.07 -0.37
C ASN A 212 -9.73 -25.86 0.91
N ASP A 213 -10.56 -26.85 1.25
CA ASP A 213 -10.38 -27.66 2.45
C ASP A 213 -9.10 -28.53 2.44
N HIS A 214 -8.46 -28.70 1.29
CA HIS A 214 -7.22 -29.45 1.10
C HIS A 214 -5.95 -28.58 1.08
N TYR A 215 -6.11 -27.27 1.24
CA TYR A 215 -4.99 -26.32 1.23
C TYR A 215 -4.33 -26.20 2.60
N HIS A 216 -3.00 -26.14 2.60
CA HIS A 216 -2.21 -25.69 3.74
C HIS A 216 -1.12 -24.69 3.33
N SER A 217 -0.82 -23.74 4.20
CA SER A 217 0.30 -22.81 4.05
C SER A 217 1.61 -23.48 4.41
N VAL A 218 2.68 -23.12 3.69
CA VAL A 218 4.02 -23.67 3.88
C VAL A 218 4.93 -22.57 4.39
N PHE A 219 5.04 -22.47 5.71
CA PHE A 219 6.01 -21.61 6.39
C PHE A 219 7.26 -22.41 6.72
N PRO A 220 8.44 -21.75 6.85
CA PRO A 220 9.65 -22.41 7.28
C PRO A 220 9.49 -23.15 8.62
N PRO A 221 10.20 -24.27 8.81
CA PRO A 221 10.05 -25.09 10.01
C PRO A 221 10.50 -24.43 11.32
N ASP A 222 11.23 -23.33 11.27
CA ASP A 222 11.66 -22.54 12.44
C ASP A 222 10.63 -21.49 12.89
N VAL A 223 9.56 -21.27 12.14
CA VAL A 223 8.48 -20.36 12.51
C VAL A 223 7.58 -20.99 13.57
N ASN A 224 7.67 -20.51 14.80
CA ASN A 224 6.90 -21.04 15.93
C ASN A 224 5.81 -20.09 16.46
N ALA A 225 5.73 -18.87 15.94
CA ALA A 225 4.72 -17.89 16.31
C ALA A 225 4.41 -16.94 15.14
N VAL A 226 3.21 -16.36 15.17
CA VAL A 226 2.72 -15.38 14.21
C VAL A 226 2.00 -14.26 14.94
N PHE A 227 1.99 -13.07 14.31
CA PHE A 227 1.34 -11.86 14.80
C PHE A 227 0.22 -11.40 13.88
N ASP A 228 -0.72 -10.63 14.43
CA ASP A 228 -1.61 -9.80 13.63
C ASP A 228 -0.88 -8.59 13.02
N HIS A 229 -1.53 -7.87 12.11
CA HIS A 229 -0.98 -6.69 11.44
C HIS A 229 -0.40 -5.62 12.37
N GLY A 230 -0.97 -5.44 13.54
CA GLY A 230 -0.55 -4.43 14.51
C GLY A 230 0.33 -4.97 15.62
N LYS A 231 0.68 -6.25 15.58
CA LYS A 231 1.39 -6.95 16.66
C LYS A 231 0.67 -6.85 18.01
N ARG A 232 -0.67 -6.72 17.97
CA ARG A 232 -1.54 -6.61 19.16
C ARG A 232 -2.00 -7.97 19.65
N ASP A 233 -2.04 -8.95 18.74
CA ASP A 233 -2.41 -10.33 18.99
C ASP A 233 -1.33 -11.28 18.48
N VAL A 234 -1.06 -12.33 19.21
CA VAL A 234 0.04 -13.28 18.95
C VAL A 234 -0.46 -14.69 19.13
N SER A 235 -0.08 -15.60 18.24
CA SER A 235 -0.39 -17.03 18.36
C SER A 235 0.85 -17.91 18.17
N SER A 236 0.86 -19.06 18.85
CA SER A 236 1.73 -20.17 18.45
C SER A 236 1.36 -20.65 17.04
N PHE A 237 2.33 -21.17 16.30
CA PHE A 237 2.17 -21.62 14.92
C PHE A 237 3.03 -22.88 14.66
N PRO A 238 2.59 -23.86 13.86
CA PRO A 238 1.30 -23.93 13.13
C PRO A 238 0.11 -24.30 14.00
N ILE A 239 0.34 -24.86 15.20
CA ILE A 239 -0.73 -25.25 16.13
C ILE A 239 -1.01 -24.07 17.06
N ALA A 240 -2.19 -23.48 16.91
CA ALA A 240 -2.68 -22.47 17.83
C ALA A 240 -3.30 -23.11 19.09
N THR A 241 -3.00 -22.58 20.27
CA THR A 241 -3.41 -23.16 21.56
C THR A 241 -4.10 -22.15 22.49
N GLY A 242 -4.55 -21.03 21.95
CA GLY A 242 -5.20 -19.96 22.70
C GLY A 242 -6.21 -19.21 21.84
N VAL A 243 -6.51 -17.97 22.22
CA VAL A 243 -7.37 -17.08 21.43
C VAL A 243 -6.51 -16.28 20.46
N TYR A 244 -6.93 -16.23 19.19
CA TYR A 244 -6.31 -15.43 18.13
C TYR A 244 -7.39 -14.85 17.23
N TYR A 245 -7.38 -13.55 16.99
CA TYR A 245 -8.46 -12.84 16.28
C TYR A 245 -9.85 -13.12 16.88
N LYS A 246 -9.95 -13.17 18.19
CA LYS A 246 -11.17 -13.50 18.97
C LYS A 246 -11.74 -14.90 18.69
N GLN A 247 -11.02 -15.75 17.97
CA GLN A 247 -11.36 -17.15 17.75
C GLN A 247 -10.63 -18.03 18.78
N ASP A 248 -11.37 -18.89 19.44
CA ASP A 248 -10.82 -19.83 20.43
C ASP A 248 -10.23 -21.06 19.72
N TYR A 249 -8.93 -21.22 19.82
CA TYR A 249 -8.16 -22.37 19.35
C TYR A 249 -7.56 -23.20 20.49
N SER A 250 -8.08 -23.05 21.74
CA SER A 250 -7.51 -23.70 22.94
C SER A 250 -7.43 -25.21 22.85
N ALA A 251 -8.24 -25.86 22.02
CA ALA A 251 -8.20 -27.30 21.75
C ALA A 251 -6.93 -27.77 21.02
N GLY A 252 -6.10 -26.85 20.53
CA GLY A 252 -4.96 -27.17 19.68
C GLY A 252 -5.38 -27.38 18.22
N VAL A 253 -5.35 -26.31 17.42
CA VAL A 253 -5.83 -26.29 16.04
C VAL A 253 -4.71 -25.91 15.08
N ASP A 254 -4.53 -26.69 14.03
CA ASP A 254 -3.59 -26.40 12.95
C ASP A 254 -4.13 -25.24 12.07
N ILE A 255 -3.66 -24.03 12.34
CA ILE A 255 -4.06 -22.81 11.64
C ILE A 255 -3.28 -22.58 10.32
N SER A 256 -2.38 -23.47 9.94
CA SER A 256 -1.81 -23.48 8.57
C SER A 256 -2.83 -23.96 7.53
N LYS A 257 -3.90 -24.65 7.96
CA LYS A 257 -4.95 -25.17 7.09
C LYS A 257 -6.10 -24.18 6.93
N TYR A 258 -6.39 -23.79 5.70
CA TYR A 258 -7.47 -22.84 5.42
C TYR A 258 -8.82 -23.21 6.04
N LYS A 259 -9.19 -24.49 6.00
CA LYS A 259 -10.46 -24.99 6.57
C LYS A 259 -10.64 -24.68 8.06
N ASN A 260 -9.57 -24.40 8.78
CA ASN A 260 -9.56 -24.12 10.22
C ASN A 260 -9.58 -22.63 10.54
N ILE A 261 -9.70 -21.73 9.53
CA ILE A 261 -9.64 -20.27 9.71
C ILE A 261 -11.01 -19.65 9.37
N PRO A 262 -11.92 -19.52 10.35
CA PRO A 262 -13.29 -19.07 10.07
C PRO A 262 -13.47 -17.55 9.96
N VAL A 263 -12.50 -16.77 10.42
CA VAL A 263 -12.58 -15.29 10.48
C VAL A 263 -11.41 -14.65 9.73
N PRO A 264 -11.53 -13.38 9.32
CA PRO A 264 -10.42 -12.65 8.71
C PRO A 264 -9.18 -12.69 9.61
N THR A 265 -8.07 -13.17 9.06
CA THR A 265 -6.88 -13.45 9.88
C THR A 265 -5.60 -13.21 9.10
N SER A 266 -4.64 -12.53 9.73
CA SER A 266 -3.27 -12.42 9.22
C SER A 266 -2.26 -13.17 10.08
N TYR A 267 -1.22 -13.68 9.44
CA TYR A 267 -0.03 -14.25 10.06
C TYR A 267 1.19 -13.47 9.60
N MET A 268 1.77 -12.66 10.49
CA MET A 268 3.11 -12.12 10.31
C MET A 268 4.06 -13.09 11.00
N ALA A 269 4.87 -13.84 10.23
CA ALA A 269 5.82 -14.79 10.79
C ALA A 269 6.87 -14.05 11.63
N ILE A 270 7.28 -14.66 12.73
CA ILE A 270 8.48 -14.22 13.43
C ILE A 270 9.71 -14.45 12.54
N GLN A 271 10.85 -13.93 12.97
CA GLN A 271 12.12 -14.09 12.26
C GLN A 271 12.44 -15.56 11.94
N SER A 272 12.80 -15.82 10.68
CA SER A 272 13.20 -17.13 10.17
C SER A 272 14.56 -17.04 9.51
N LYS A 273 15.38 -18.09 9.64
CA LYS A 273 16.68 -18.24 8.94
C LYS A 273 16.54 -18.84 7.53
N PHE A 274 15.34 -19.17 7.10
CA PHE A 274 15.06 -19.77 5.80
C PHE A 274 14.58 -18.73 4.79
N ASP A 275 14.79 -19.01 3.52
CA ASP A 275 14.56 -18.11 2.39
C ASP A 275 13.20 -18.29 1.70
N PHE A 276 12.27 -19.06 2.24
CA PHE A 276 11.05 -19.43 1.54
C PHE A 276 9.76 -19.25 2.35
N VAL A 277 8.65 -19.13 1.62
CA VAL A 277 7.28 -19.28 2.10
C VAL A 277 6.41 -19.68 0.92
N GLY A 278 5.34 -20.44 1.17
CA GLY A 278 4.45 -20.88 0.10
C GLY A 278 3.12 -21.41 0.58
N GLY A 279 2.41 -22.04 -0.35
CA GLY A 279 1.17 -22.74 -0.11
C GLY A 279 1.06 -23.96 -1.02
N TYR A 280 0.32 -24.97 -0.58
CA TYR A 280 0.17 -26.24 -1.25
C TYR A 280 -1.25 -26.76 -1.20
N GLU A 281 -1.71 -27.30 -2.32
CA GLU A 281 -3.03 -27.94 -2.46
C GLU A 281 -2.82 -29.46 -2.60
N GLU A 282 -3.26 -30.20 -1.58
CA GLU A 282 -3.05 -31.65 -1.49
C GLU A 282 -3.82 -32.44 -2.57
N ASP A 283 -4.98 -31.94 -2.99
CA ASP A 283 -5.85 -32.58 -3.99
C ASP A 283 -5.25 -32.55 -5.40
N VAL A 284 -4.54 -31.50 -5.74
CA VAL A 284 -3.85 -31.36 -7.03
C VAL A 284 -2.35 -31.63 -6.95
N LYS A 285 -1.82 -31.86 -5.75
CA LYS A 285 -0.40 -32.06 -5.44
C LYS A 285 0.50 -31.00 -6.07
N GLY A 286 0.11 -29.77 -5.90
CA GLY A 286 0.81 -28.62 -6.48
C GLY A 286 0.67 -27.37 -5.61
N GLY A 287 1.59 -26.43 -5.76
CA GLY A 287 1.61 -25.21 -4.99
C GLY A 287 2.36 -24.07 -5.66
N LEU A 288 2.41 -22.96 -4.92
CA LEU A 288 3.27 -21.82 -5.17
C LEU A 288 4.34 -21.75 -4.09
N LEU A 289 5.60 -21.57 -4.47
CA LEU A 289 6.66 -21.21 -3.53
C LEU A 289 7.31 -19.89 -3.92
N HIS A 290 7.62 -19.10 -2.91
CA HIS A 290 8.44 -17.90 -2.98
C HIS A 290 9.80 -18.16 -2.36
N VAL A 291 10.86 -17.67 -2.98
CA VAL A 291 12.22 -17.70 -2.46
C VAL A 291 12.84 -16.31 -2.52
N ALA A 292 13.43 -15.85 -1.42
CA ALA A 292 14.21 -14.63 -1.34
C ALA A 292 15.23 -14.73 -0.20
N ASP A 293 16.38 -14.10 -0.36
CA ASP A 293 17.37 -13.98 0.71
C ASP A 293 16.77 -13.28 1.94
N HIS A 294 16.63 -14.00 3.04
CA HIS A 294 16.03 -13.49 4.28
C HIS A 294 16.82 -12.34 4.94
N HIS A 295 18.09 -12.14 4.56
CA HIS A 295 18.86 -10.99 5.03
C HIS A 295 18.43 -9.68 4.34
N VAL A 296 17.79 -9.76 3.17
CA VAL A 296 17.38 -8.61 2.38
C VAL A 296 15.85 -8.45 2.36
N SER A 297 15.14 -9.55 2.20
CA SER A 297 13.68 -9.61 2.12
C SER A 297 13.14 -10.69 3.07
N PRO A 298 13.20 -10.43 4.40
CA PRO A 298 12.86 -11.42 5.42
C PRO A 298 11.37 -11.66 5.59
N GLY A 299 10.52 -10.75 5.12
CA GLY A 299 9.09 -10.75 5.39
C GLY A 299 8.37 -11.97 4.84
N LYS A 300 7.59 -12.61 5.69
CA LYS A 300 6.71 -13.74 5.39
C LYS A 300 5.39 -13.52 6.09
N LYS A 301 4.32 -13.35 5.32
CA LYS A 301 3.00 -13.01 5.84
C LYS A 301 1.91 -13.73 5.06
N GLN A 302 0.83 -14.02 5.73
CA GLN A 302 -0.41 -14.51 5.11
C GLN A 302 -1.57 -13.60 5.51
N TRP A 303 -2.51 -13.43 4.59
CA TRP A 303 -3.83 -12.90 4.85
C TRP A 303 -4.91 -13.80 4.25
N THR A 304 -5.98 -13.99 4.98
CA THR A 304 -7.21 -14.61 4.48
C THR A 304 -8.43 -13.85 5.00
N TRP A 305 -9.47 -13.77 4.20
CA TRP A 305 -10.78 -13.29 4.64
C TRP A 305 -11.50 -14.31 5.58
N GLY A 306 -10.98 -15.54 5.67
CA GLY A 306 -11.60 -16.63 6.40
C GLY A 306 -12.64 -17.38 5.56
N ASN A 307 -13.01 -18.57 6.03
CA ASN A 307 -13.98 -19.45 5.36
C ASN A 307 -15.42 -19.32 5.84
N GLY A 308 -15.69 -18.38 6.78
CA GLY A 308 -17.04 -18.06 7.26
C GLY A 308 -17.79 -17.10 6.33
N ASP A 309 -19.03 -16.75 6.69
CA ASP A 309 -19.90 -15.88 5.89
C ASP A 309 -19.28 -14.52 5.58
N PHE A 310 -18.56 -13.93 6.53
CA PHE A 310 -17.86 -12.67 6.34
C PHE A 310 -16.83 -12.75 5.20
N GLY A 311 -15.99 -13.77 5.21
CA GLY A 311 -14.99 -14.00 4.17
C GLY A 311 -15.62 -14.27 2.82
N ARG A 312 -16.67 -15.09 2.78
CA ARG A 312 -17.41 -15.38 1.54
C ARG A 312 -18.08 -14.17 0.94
N ALA A 313 -18.53 -13.21 1.77
CA ALA A 313 -19.05 -11.94 1.26
C ALA A 313 -17.97 -11.11 0.58
N TRP A 314 -16.76 -11.06 1.15
CA TRP A 314 -15.62 -10.42 0.50
C TRP A 314 -15.19 -11.14 -0.78
N ASP A 315 -15.21 -12.46 -0.81
CA ASP A 315 -14.97 -13.22 -2.04
C ASP A 315 -15.97 -12.79 -3.14
N ARG A 316 -17.27 -12.70 -2.83
CA ARG A 316 -18.29 -12.22 -3.78
C ARG A 316 -18.10 -10.78 -4.23
N ASN A 317 -17.53 -9.92 -3.38
CA ASN A 317 -17.20 -8.54 -3.76
C ASN A 317 -16.01 -8.46 -4.72
N LEU A 318 -15.12 -9.44 -4.70
CA LEU A 318 -13.84 -9.44 -5.42
C LEU A 318 -13.82 -10.34 -6.67
N THR A 319 -14.69 -11.33 -6.74
CA THR A 319 -14.82 -12.23 -7.90
C THR A 319 -16.27 -12.64 -8.13
N ASP A 320 -16.55 -13.19 -9.31
CA ASP A 320 -17.88 -13.76 -9.61
C ASP A 320 -17.92 -15.27 -9.32
N GLU A 321 -16.90 -16.02 -9.75
CA GLU A 321 -16.94 -17.49 -9.77
C GLU A 321 -15.66 -18.18 -9.26
N ASP A 322 -14.56 -17.44 -9.07
CA ASP A 322 -13.25 -18.06 -8.83
C ASP A 322 -13.03 -18.51 -7.38
N GLY A 323 -13.94 -18.14 -6.48
CA GLY A 323 -13.92 -18.60 -5.09
C GLY A 323 -12.87 -17.93 -4.21
N PRO A 324 -12.61 -18.52 -3.02
CA PRO A 324 -11.72 -17.93 -2.03
C PRO A 324 -10.24 -18.07 -2.39
N TYR A 325 -9.43 -17.20 -1.80
CA TYR A 325 -7.99 -17.18 -1.97
C TYR A 325 -7.28 -16.81 -0.65
N ILE A 326 -5.99 -17.07 -0.61
CA ILE A 326 -5.07 -16.58 0.42
C ILE A 326 -4.03 -15.68 -0.23
N GLU A 327 -3.64 -14.60 0.47
CA GLU A 327 -2.51 -13.75 0.13
C GLU A 327 -1.26 -14.22 0.88
N LEU A 328 -0.19 -14.57 0.14
CA LEU A 328 1.11 -14.98 0.68
C LEU A 328 2.13 -13.86 0.47
N MET A 329 2.14 -12.88 1.36
CA MET A 329 2.94 -11.67 1.20
C MET A 329 4.40 -11.88 1.60
N THR A 330 5.29 -11.31 0.80
CA THR A 330 6.75 -11.39 0.98
C THR A 330 7.37 -10.04 0.71
N GLY A 331 8.45 -9.69 1.39
CA GLY A 331 9.08 -8.41 1.11
C GLY A 331 10.08 -7.91 2.14
N MET A 332 10.50 -6.66 1.95
CA MET A 332 11.41 -5.93 2.85
C MET A 332 10.66 -5.39 4.06
N TYR A 333 10.31 -6.25 4.97
CA TYR A 333 9.78 -5.96 6.31
C TYR A 333 10.18 -7.10 7.24
N THR A 334 10.19 -6.89 8.53
CA THR A 334 10.68 -7.89 9.49
C THR A 334 9.56 -8.70 10.13
N ASP A 335 9.02 -8.28 11.26
CA ASP A 335 8.13 -9.11 12.08
C ASP A 335 6.72 -8.56 12.23
N ASN A 336 6.40 -7.40 11.66
CA ASN A 336 5.05 -6.87 11.62
C ASN A 336 4.85 -5.89 10.45
N GLN A 337 3.61 -5.52 10.23
CA GLN A 337 3.22 -4.52 9.24
C GLN A 337 2.46 -3.38 9.93
N PRO A 338 2.78 -2.10 9.63
CA PRO A 338 3.82 -1.67 8.70
C PRO A 338 5.20 -1.70 9.37
N ASP A 339 6.16 -2.35 8.75
CA ASP A 339 7.54 -2.33 9.18
C ASP A 339 8.39 -1.61 8.14
N PHE A 340 8.51 -0.30 8.31
CA PHE A 340 9.21 0.56 7.36
C PHE A 340 10.72 0.60 7.65
N THR A 341 11.50 0.65 6.59
CA THR A 341 12.94 0.93 6.64
C THR A 341 13.26 2.25 5.93
N TRP A 342 14.53 2.66 5.92
CA TRP A 342 14.96 3.94 5.38
C TRP A 342 15.64 3.83 4.02
N LEU A 343 15.36 4.82 3.16
CA LEU A 343 16.16 5.18 2.00
C LEU A 343 16.78 6.55 2.25
N GLN A 344 18.11 6.63 2.16
CA GLN A 344 18.80 7.90 2.23
C GLN A 344 18.51 8.77 0.99
N PRO A 345 18.81 10.06 1.00
CA PRO A 345 18.65 10.89 -0.19
C PRO A 345 19.35 10.25 -1.40
N TYR A 346 18.59 10.10 -2.50
CA TYR A 346 19.08 9.55 -3.77
C TYR A 346 19.63 8.11 -3.71
N GLU A 347 19.33 7.38 -2.65
CA GLU A 347 19.70 5.97 -2.50
C GLU A 347 18.79 5.08 -3.34
N GLU A 348 19.39 4.08 -4.03
CA GLU A 348 18.69 2.94 -4.60
C GLU A 348 18.98 1.68 -3.77
N LYS A 349 17.92 0.94 -3.46
CA LYS A 349 18.01 -0.44 -2.99
C LYS A 349 17.50 -1.37 -4.08
N SER A 350 18.22 -2.45 -4.35
CA SER A 350 17.83 -3.45 -5.34
C SER A 350 18.04 -4.86 -4.81
N TRP A 351 17.14 -5.77 -5.20
CA TRP A 351 17.19 -7.18 -4.82
C TRP A 351 16.40 -8.03 -5.78
N LYS A 352 16.50 -9.36 -5.62
CA LYS A 352 15.76 -10.35 -6.41
C LYS A 352 14.93 -11.23 -5.51
N GLN A 353 13.75 -11.63 -6.03
CA GLN A 353 12.87 -12.63 -5.45
C GLN A 353 12.42 -13.59 -6.54
N TYR A 354 11.97 -14.79 -6.16
CA TYR A 354 11.57 -15.82 -7.10
C TYR A 354 10.20 -16.36 -6.72
N PHE A 355 9.32 -16.49 -7.71
CA PHE A 355 8.06 -17.20 -7.59
C PHE A 355 8.08 -18.42 -8.52
N MET A 356 7.69 -19.58 -8.00
CA MET A 356 7.75 -20.82 -8.75
C MET A 356 6.57 -21.73 -8.45
N PRO A 357 6.00 -22.40 -9.47
CA PRO A 357 5.16 -23.56 -9.22
C PRO A 357 6.01 -24.72 -8.71
N TYR A 358 5.41 -25.61 -7.93
CA TYR A 358 6.05 -26.86 -7.56
C TYR A 358 5.04 -27.99 -7.39
N ALA A 359 5.53 -29.23 -7.39
CA ALA A 359 4.70 -30.43 -7.33
C ALA A 359 5.28 -31.47 -6.36
N GLU A 360 4.41 -32.27 -5.74
CA GLU A 360 4.68 -33.48 -4.95
C GLU A 360 5.39 -33.26 -3.61
N VAL A 361 6.14 -32.16 -3.40
CA VAL A 361 6.98 -31.96 -2.21
C VAL A 361 6.16 -31.72 -0.93
N GLY A 362 4.95 -31.13 -1.07
CA GLY A 362 4.05 -30.90 0.07
C GLY A 362 4.65 -29.90 1.05
N TYR A 363 4.97 -30.36 2.27
CA TYR A 363 5.60 -29.57 3.32
C TYR A 363 7.09 -29.35 3.05
N VAL A 364 7.43 -28.28 2.31
CA VAL A 364 8.81 -27.92 2.02
C VAL A 364 9.57 -27.63 3.31
N LYS A 365 10.74 -28.21 3.49
CA LYS A 365 11.61 -28.01 4.65
C LYS A 365 12.73 -27.01 4.36
N ASN A 366 13.22 -26.98 3.14
CA ASN A 366 14.14 -25.94 2.64
C ASN A 366 13.98 -25.79 1.12
N ALA A 367 14.30 -24.61 0.64
CA ALA A 367 14.23 -24.27 -0.76
C ALA A 367 15.28 -23.24 -1.17
N THR A 368 15.73 -23.35 -2.42
CA THR A 368 16.46 -22.35 -3.17
C THR A 368 15.72 -22.09 -4.48
N LYS A 369 16.19 -21.12 -5.29
CA LYS A 369 15.62 -20.94 -6.64
C LYS A 369 15.82 -22.16 -7.56
N ASP A 370 16.74 -23.06 -7.23
CA ASP A 370 17.09 -24.22 -8.05
C ASP A 370 16.37 -25.51 -7.62
N ALA A 371 16.09 -25.68 -6.31
CA ALA A 371 15.55 -26.93 -5.77
C ALA A 371 14.74 -26.73 -4.49
N LEU A 372 13.73 -27.59 -4.28
CA LEU A 372 12.88 -27.68 -3.10
C LEU A 372 12.97 -29.10 -2.51
N LEU A 373 13.02 -29.18 -1.19
CA LEU A 373 13.27 -30.42 -0.46
C LEU A 373 12.26 -30.60 0.68
N ASN A 374 11.71 -31.79 0.79
CA ASN A 374 11.05 -32.31 2.00
C ASN A 374 11.77 -33.56 2.49
N MET A 375 11.91 -33.69 3.80
CA MET A 375 12.41 -34.89 4.48
C MET A 375 11.63 -35.10 5.78
N GLU A 376 11.16 -36.29 5.99
CA GLU A 376 10.43 -36.71 7.19
C GLU A 376 10.83 -38.12 7.61
N VAL A 377 10.88 -38.39 8.92
CA VAL A 377 11.04 -39.70 9.51
C VAL A 377 9.77 -40.11 10.22
N LYS A 378 9.20 -41.24 9.85
CA LYS A 378 8.01 -41.79 10.49
C LYS A 378 8.20 -43.30 10.68
N GLU A 379 7.99 -43.82 11.86
CA GLU A 379 8.00 -45.24 12.19
C GLU A 379 9.28 -46.00 11.70
N GLY A 380 10.44 -45.37 11.89
CA GLY A 380 11.73 -45.92 11.50
C GLY A 380 12.04 -45.90 10.00
N LYS A 381 11.23 -45.21 9.21
CA LYS A 381 11.45 -44.98 7.79
C LYS A 381 11.62 -43.48 7.53
N GLY A 382 12.67 -43.14 6.81
CA GLY A 382 12.87 -41.80 6.26
C GLY A 382 12.34 -41.72 4.83
N LYS A 383 11.79 -40.57 4.48
CA LYS A 383 11.35 -40.25 3.13
C LYS A 383 11.95 -38.91 2.71
N VAL A 384 12.54 -38.87 1.52
CA VAL A 384 13.01 -37.66 0.87
C VAL A 384 12.22 -37.40 -0.40
N ILE A 385 11.78 -36.16 -0.58
CA ILE A 385 11.08 -35.69 -1.79
C ILE A 385 11.79 -34.44 -2.29
N LEU A 386 12.09 -34.42 -3.59
CA LEU A 386 12.85 -33.36 -4.24
C LEU A 386 12.14 -32.89 -5.49
N TYR A 387 12.12 -31.58 -5.69
CA TYR A 387 11.69 -30.91 -6.91
C TYR A 387 12.79 -29.95 -7.37
N THR A 388 13.00 -29.80 -8.68
CA THR A 388 13.93 -28.82 -9.25
C THR A 388 13.24 -27.93 -10.27
N THR A 389 13.69 -26.71 -10.35
CA THR A 389 13.12 -25.69 -11.25
C THR A 389 13.68 -25.74 -12.68
N GLY A 390 14.52 -26.72 -12.97
CA GLY A 390 15.07 -26.97 -14.31
C GLY A 390 15.50 -28.43 -14.44
N VAL A 391 15.86 -28.83 -15.64
CA VAL A 391 16.41 -30.16 -15.91
C VAL A 391 17.84 -30.24 -15.33
N ASN A 392 18.06 -31.20 -14.48
CA ASN A 392 19.36 -31.47 -13.87
C ASN A 392 19.70 -32.95 -14.05
N LYS A 393 20.83 -33.20 -14.70
CA LYS A 393 21.40 -34.53 -14.85
C LYS A 393 22.48 -34.79 -13.80
N ASP A 394 22.67 -36.06 -13.44
CA ASP A 394 23.70 -36.46 -12.49
C ASP A 394 23.66 -35.71 -11.14
N VAL A 395 22.43 -35.55 -10.61
CA VAL A 395 22.19 -34.97 -9.30
C VAL A 395 22.46 -35.99 -8.22
N HIS A 396 23.32 -35.72 -7.32
CA HIS A 396 23.65 -36.54 -6.18
C HIS A 396 22.70 -36.28 -5.00
N VAL A 397 21.87 -37.23 -4.67
CA VAL A 397 20.98 -37.21 -3.49
C VAL A 397 21.68 -37.99 -2.38
N PHE A 398 22.12 -37.30 -1.36
CA PHE A 398 22.89 -37.82 -0.24
C PHE A 398 22.17 -37.62 1.08
N VAL A 399 21.92 -38.72 1.81
CA VAL A 399 21.28 -38.67 3.13
C VAL A 399 22.20 -39.36 4.14
N LYS A 400 22.50 -38.69 5.22
CA LYS A 400 23.43 -39.13 6.23
C LYS A 400 22.84 -39.03 7.63
N ASP A 401 23.07 -40.06 8.45
CA ASP A 401 22.99 -39.96 9.90
C ASP A 401 24.11 -39.02 10.41
N ASN A 402 23.70 -37.82 10.84
CA ASN A 402 24.66 -36.81 11.29
C ASN A 402 25.16 -37.04 12.72
N VAL A 403 24.58 -37.98 13.44
CA VAL A 403 25.00 -38.39 14.80
C VAL A 403 25.89 -39.61 14.73
N GLY A 404 25.45 -40.69 14.08
CA GLY A 404 26.24 -41.93 13.95
C GLY A 404 27.21 -41.98 12.77
N GLY A 405 27.11 -41.02 11.84
CA GLY A 405 28.02 -40.91 10.69
C GLY A 405 27.71 -41.84 9.52
N ALA A 406 26.68 -42.69 9.61
CA ALA A 406 26.29 -43.64 8.58
C ALA A 406 25.64 -42.98 7.36
N THR A 407 25.96 -43.46 6.16
CA THR A 407 25.23 -43.12 4.95
C THR A 407 23.92 -43.91 4.92
N LEU A 408 22.78 -43.20 4.89
CA LEU A 408 21.44 -43.77 4.88
C LEU A 408 20.90 -43.95 3.46
N PHE A 409 21.25 -43.02 2.57
CA PHE A 409 20.86 -43.08 1.16
C PHE A 409 21.92 -42.34 0.32
N ASP A 410 22.23 -42.93 -0.83
CA ASP A 410 23.20 -42.34 -1.76
C ASP A 410 22.83 -42.77 -3.18
N LYS A 411 22.44 -41.78 -4.01
CA LYS A 411 22.00 -42.09 -5.39
C LYS A 411 22.26 -40.88 -6.30
N VAL A 412 22.71 -41.18 -7.50
CA VAL A 412 22.76 -40.21 -8.61
C VAL A 412 21.50 -40.35 -9.47
N ILE A 413 20.85 -39.26 -9.75
CA ILE A 413 19.55 -39.23 -10.46
C ILE A 413 19.55 -38.14 -11.54
N SER A 414 18.60 -38.26 -12.48
CA SER A 414 18.16 -37.15 -13.32
C SER A 414 16.79 -36.67 -12.83
N ILE A 415 16.57 -35.37 -12.80
CA ILE A 415 15.35 -34.74 -12.28
C ILE A 415 14.97 -33.51 -13.12
N SER A 416 13.68 -33.24 -13.20
CA SER A 416 13.15 -32.09 -13.94
C SER A 416 11.88 -31.58 -13.27
N PRO A 417 11.37 -30.40 -13.65
CA PRO A 417 10.07 -29.90 -13.17
C PRO A 417 8.89 -30.86 -13.45
N ALA A 418 8.98 -31.65 -14.53
CA ALA A 418 7.95 -32.63 -14.88
C ALA A 418 8.07 -33.97 -14.13
N GLU A 419 9.27 -34.26 -13.61
CA GLU A 419 9.59 -35.54 -12.96
C GLU A 419 10.26 -35.30 -11.60
N PRO A 420 9.48 -34.90 -10.55
CA PRO A 420 9.99 -34.85 -9.18
C PRO A 420 10.50 -36.21 -8.70
N PHE A 421 11.44 -36.22 -7.77
CA PHE A 421 12.04 -37.40 -7.22
C PHE A 421 11.56 -37.69 -5.81
N GLN A 422 11.30 -38.94 -5.47
CA GLN A 422 11.08 -39.39 -4.10
C GLN A 422 11.75 -40.73 -3.84
N ALA A 423 12.20 -40.91 -2.60
CA ALA A 423 12.77 -42.18 -2.14
C ALA A 423 12.52 -42.38 -0.64
N GLU A 424 12.42 -43.65 -0.26
CA GLU A 424 12.42 -44.08 1.14
C GLU A 424 13.77 -44.70 1.51
N PHE A 425 14.14 -44.57 2.78
CA PHE A 425 15.35 -45.15 3.33
C PHE A 425 15.11 -45.60 4.77
N ALA A 426 15.92 -46.57 5.25
CA ALA A 426 15.84 -47.03 6.65
C ALA A 426 16.35 -45.92 7.59
N ALA A 427 15.61 -45.66 8.64
CA ALA A 427 15.94 -44.61 9.65
C ALA A 427 15.55 -45.12 11.06
N GLU A 428 15.75 -46.39 11.36
CA GLU A 428 15.42 -46.97 12.65
C GLU A 428 16.17 -46.28 13.79
N GLY A 429 15.39 -45.85 14.79
CA GLY A 429 15.95 -45.15 15.96
C GLY A 429 16.39 -43.69 15.73
N LEU A 430 16.27 -43.18 14.51
CA LEU A 430 16.62 -41.81 14.14
C LEU A 430 15.36 -40.91 14.11
N LYS A 431 15.60 -39.61 14.36
CA LYS A 431 14.60 -38.55 14.25
C LYS A 431 15.00 -37.58 13.14
N ASP A 432 14.11 -36.69 12.78
CA ASP A 432 14.34 -35.65 11.76
C ASP A 432 15.63 -34.86 12.00
N GLU A 433 15.89 -34.47 13.28
CA GLU A 433 17.06 -33.69 13.68
C GLU A 433 18.39 -34.44 13.57
N ASP A 434 18.37 -35.75 13.46
CA ASP A 434 19.56 -36.59 13.34
C ASP A 434 20.05 -36.74 11.89
N ILE A 435 19.24 -36.29 10.92
CA ILE A 435 19.46 -36.57 9.50
C ILE A 435 19.84 -35.28 8.76
N LEU A 436 20.95 -35.36 8.02
CA LEU A 436 21.37 -34.34 7.04
C LEU A 436 21.05 -34.84 5.64
N VAL A 437 20.37 -34.01 4.86
CA VAL A 437 20.15 -34.23 3.42
C VAL A 437 20.92 -33.17 2.64
N GLU A 438 21.70 -33.61 1.68
CA GLU A 438 22.40 -32.73 0.72
C GLU A 438 22.09 -33.15 -0.70
N ILE A 439 21.70 -32.17 -1.51
CA ILE A 439 21.43 -32.36 -2.93
C ILE A 439 22.48 -31.58 -3.71
N ARG A 440 23.28 -32.27 -4.50
CA ARG A 440 24.39 -31.67 -5.24
C ARG A 440 24.22 -31.87 -6.75
N ASN A 441 24.59 -30.89 -7.53
CA ASN A 441 24.66 -31.03 -8.98
C ASN A 441 25.94 -31.82 -9.39
N HIS A 442 26.09 -32.08 -10.69
CA HIS A 442 27.23 -32.79 -11.27
C HIS A 442 28.60 -32.15 -10.99
N GLU A 443 28.63 -30.85 -10.71
CA GLU A 443 29.85 -30.11 -10.34
C GLU A 443 30.14 -30.17 -8.82
N GLY A 444 29.29 -30.81 -8.03
CA GLY A 444 29.40 -30.91 -6.57
C GLY A 444 28.86 -29.71 -5.81
N ARG A 445 28.25 -28.72 -6.50
CA ARG A 445 27.59 -27.57 -5.86
C ARG A 445 26.29 -28.02 -5.19
N ILE A 446 26.08 -27.60 -3.96
CA ILE A 446 24.82 -27.84 -3.22
C ILE A 446 23.70 -27.04 -3.88
N LEU A 447 22.66 -27.71 -4.33
CA LEU A 447 21.43 -27.11 -4.83
C LEU A 447 20.50 -26.74 -3.67
N VAL A 448 20.35 -27.65 -2.72
CA VAL A 448 19.60 -27.45 -1.46
C VAL A 448 20.09 -28.46 -0.44
N SER A 449 20.06 -28.12 0.82
CA SER A 449 20.35 -29.02 1.94
C SER A 449 19.40 -28.77 3.09
N TYR A 450 19.19 -29.75 3.93
CA TYR A 450 18.34 -29.61 5.11
C TYR A 450 18.80 -30.53 6.23
N GLN A 451 18.82 -29.98 7.42
CA GLN A 451 18.89 -30.68 8.68
C GLN A 451 17.93 -29.99 9.64
N ALA A 452 17.02 -30.73 10.24
CA ALA A 452 16.10 -30.16 11.20
C ALA A 452 16.84 -29.64 12.44
N ASP A 453 16.38 -28.57 13.02
CA ASP A 453 16.83 -28.11 14.32
C ASP A 453 16.41 -29.10 15.40
N LYS A 454 17.18 -29.19 16.47
CA LYS A 454 16.76 -29.94 17.65
C LYS A 454 15.49 -29.33 18.22
N PRO A 455 14.51 -30.15 18.66
CA PRO A 455 13.31 -29.64 19.25
C PRO A 455 13.62 -28.73 20.46
N GLU A 456 13.18 -27.49 20.38
CA GLU A 456 13.30 -26.49 21.43
C GLU A 456 11.96 -25.83 21.66
N ILE A 457 11.58 -25.64 22.92
CA ILE A 457 10.40 -24.83 23.27
C ILE A 457 10.81 -23.37 23.19
N LYS A 458 10.48 -22.74 22.08
CA LYS A 458 10.69 -21.30 21.90
C LYS A 458 9.51 -20.53 22.50
N PRO A 459 9.76 -19.44 23.26
CA PRO A 459 8.67 -18.63 23.80
C PRO A 459 7.89 -17.94 22.67
N VAL A 460 6.58 -17.80 22.88
CA VAL A 460 5.75 -16.94 22.05
C VAL A 460 6.02 -15.48 22.48
N PRO A 461 6.36 -14.57 21.58
CA PRO A 461 6.64 -13.19 21.95
C PRO A 461 5.43 -12.45 22.52
N ASP A 462 5.69 -11.42 23.32
CA ASP A 462 4.63 -10.56 23.84
C ASP A 462 4.06 -9.64 22.74
N PRO A 463 2.76 -9.29 22.83
CA PRO A 463 2.19 -8.25 22.00
C PRO A 463 2.91 -6.90 22.14
N ALA A 464 2.84 -6.07 21.10
CA ALA A 464 3.38 -4.72 21.12
C ALA A 464 2.62 -3.83 22.12
N LYS A 465 3.31 -2.89 22.74
CA LYS A 465 2.75 -1.91 23.66
C LYS A 465 2.66 -0.54 23.00
N ALA A 466 1.58 0.20 23.27
CA ALA A 466 1.42 1.57 22.81
C ALA A 466 2.52 2.48 23.35
N ALA A 467 2.88 3.52 22.57
CA ALA A 467 3.81 4.54 23.02
C ALA A 467 3.27 5.26 24.26
N LYS A 468 4.14 5.52 25.23
CA LYS A 468 3.80 6.33 26.41
C LYS A 468 3.62 7.78 26.04
N ASP A 469 2.87 8.53 26.84
CA ASP A 469 2.84 9.99 26.70
C ASP A 469 4.25 10.59 26.84
N PRO A 470 4.60 11.64 26.06
CA PRO A 470 5.94 12.23 26.10
C PRO A 470 6.42 12.60 27.50
N LYS A 471 5.53 13.16 28.33
CA LYS A 471 5.84 13.55 29.72
C LYS A 471 6.25 12.39 30.62
N ASP A 472 5.76 11.18 30.31
CA ASP A 472 5.96 9.96 31.10
C ASP A 472 7.22 9.17 30.66
N ILE A 473 7.94 9.65 29.65
CA ILE A 473 9.20 9.07 29.18
C ILE A 473 10.34 9.72 29.95
N ALA A 474 11.19 8.92 30.59
CA ALA A 474 12.19 9.41 31.53
C ALA A 474 13.36 10.12 30.85
N SER A 475 13.89 9.60 29.74
CA SER A 475 15.14 10.07 29.12
C SER A 475 14.93 10.77 27.78
N ILE A 476 15.80 11.71 27.45
CA ILE A 476 15.86 12.38 26.14
C ILE A 476 16.08 11.36 25.03
N GLU A 477 16.95 10.37 25.27
CA GLU A 477 17.21 9.27 24.34
C GLU A 477 15.91 8.54 23.96
N GLN A 478 15.12 8.14 24.93
CA GLN A 478 13.86 7.43 24.68
C GLN A 478 12.80 8.34 24.02
N LEU A 479 12.78 9.62 24.32
CA LEU A 479 11.93 10.58 23.62
C LEU A 479 12.28 10.67 22.14
N PHE A 480 13.59 10.80 21.82
CA PHE A 480 14.05 10.82 20.43
C PHE A 480 13.72 9.52 19.70
N LEU A 481 14.03 8.36 20.28
CA LEU A 481 13.78 7.05 19.67
C LEU A 481 12.29 6.80 19.44
N THR A 482 11.42 7.22 20.35
CA THR A 482 9.97 7.09 20.21
C THR A 482 9.46 8.00 19.09
N GLY A 483 9.89 9.26 19.03
CA GLY A 483 9.54 10.17 17.95
C GLY A 483 10.00 9.64 16.58
N GLN A 484 11.24 9.16 16.49
CA GLN A 484 11.78 8.57 15.27
C GLN A 484 10.99 7.32 14.83
N HIS A 485 10.64 6.45 15.78
CA HIS A 485 9.80 5.28 15.51
C HIS A 485 8.45 5.67 14.91
N LEU A 486 7.77 6.65 15.50
CA LEU A 486 6.47 7.13 15.01
C LEU A 486 6.58 7.75 13.60
N GLU A 487 7.66 8.47 13.29
CA GLU A 487 7.94 8.95 11.94
C GLU A 487 8.20 7.79 10.97
N GLN A 488 9.07 6.87 11.35
CA GLN A 488 9.46 5.71 10.53
C GLN A 488 8.25 4.88 10.13
N TYR A 489 7.37 4.61 11.09
CA TYR A 489 6.16 3.80 10.88
C TYR A 489 4.95 4.60 10.38
N ARG A 490 5.11 5.90 10.09
CA ARG A 490 4.04 6.76 9.59
C ARG A 490 2.77 6.66 10.42
N HIS A 491 2.92 6.76 11.74
CA HIS A 491 1.83 6.51 12.68
C HIS A 491 0.65 7.47 12.44
N ALA A 492 -0.58 6.92 12.32
CA ALA A 492 -1.75 7.71 11.94
C ALA A 492 -2.24 8.67 13.06
N THR A 493 -2.08 8.28 14.32
CA THR A 493 -2.70 8.95 15.46
C THR A 493 -1.72 9.66 16.40
N TYR A 494 -0.49 9.17 16.55
CA TYR A 494 0.54 9.79 17.37
C TYR A 494 1.38 10.76 16.54
N ASP A 495 1.59 11.96 17.09
CA ASP A 495 2.44 12.99 16.47
C ASP A 495 3.89 12.87 16.98
N PRO A 496 4.86 12.54 16.12
CA PRO A 496 6.25 12.41 16.52
C PRO A 496 6.83 13.72 17.09
N THR A 497 6.33 14.87 16.64
CA THR A 497 6.85 16.18 17.09
C THR A 497 6.59 16.46 18.56
N GLU A 498 5.57 15.90 19.16
CA GLU A 498 5.31 16.04 20.60
C GLU A 498 6.42 15.44 21.45
N TYR A 499 7.04 14.37 20.99
CA TYR A 499 8.19 13.72 21.62
C TYR A 499 9.47 14.55 21.47
N TYR A 500 9.72 15.09 20.28
CA TYR A 500 10.86 15.98 20.04
C TYR A 500 10.74 17.28 20.80
N LYS A 501 9.56 17.89 20.85
CA LYS A 501 9.29 19.12 21.62
C LYS A 501 9.52 18.91 23.11
N GLU A 502 9.04 17.80 23.68
CA GLU A 502 9.27 17.48 25.08
C GLU A 502 10.77 17.30 25.38
N ALA A 503 11.50 16.61 24.50
CA ALA A 503 12.96 16.50 24.61
C ALA A 503 13.64 17.88 24.61
N LEU A 504 13.28 18.75 23.68
CA LEU A 504 13.82 20.11 23.58
C LEU A 504 13.39 21.04 24.70
N ARG A 505 12.23 20.80 25.32
CA ARG A 505 11.81 21.52 26.54
C ARG A 505 12.77 21.20 27.70
N ARG A 506 13.21 19.96 27.82
CA ARG A 506 14.15 19.49 28.87
C ARG A 506 15.58 19.85 28.53
N GLU A 507 16.01 19.65 27.29
CA GLU A 507 17.36 19.91 26.78
C GLU A 507 17.28 20.66 25.44
N PRO A 508 17.23 22.00 25.47
CA PRO A 508 17.09 22.81 24.26
C PRO A 508 18.21 22.65 23.22
N GLY A 509 19.36 22.16 23.64
CA GLY A 509 20.53 21.94 22.80
C GLY A 509 20.65 20.53 22.22
N ASP A 510 19.70 19.62 22.48
CA ASP A 510 19.78 18.25 21.92
C ASP A 510 19.92 18.28 20.41
N ILE A 511 21.00 17.67 19.90
CA ILE A 511 21.37 17.72 18.48
C ILE A 511 20.33 17.00 17.62
N ARG A 512 19.94 15.80 18.01
CA ARG A 512 19.07 14.93 17.19
C ARG A 512 17.64 15.45 17.15
N CYS A 513 17.10 15.91 18.27
CA CYS A 513 15.75 16.46 18.34
C CYS A 513 15.63 17.80 17.61
N ASN A 514 16.65 18.65 17.67
CA ASN A 514 16.68 19.88 16.85
C ASN A 514 16.74 19.54 15.36
N ASN A 515 17.62 18.62 14.95
CA ASN A 515 17.72 18.18 13.56
C ASN A 515 16.40 17.57 13.07
N ALA A 516 15.76 16.70 13.87
CA ALA A 516 14.49 16.07 13.55
C ALA A 516 13.35 17.08 13.39
N MET A 517 13.24 18.07 14.28
CA MET A 517 12.25 19.14 14.18
C MET A 517 12.47 20.00 12.93
N GLY A 518 13.72 20.38 12.66
CA GLY A 518 14.06 21.11 11.44
C GLY A 518 13.69 20.35 10.18
N LEU A 519 14.03 19.07 10.11
CA LEU A 519 13.72 18.21 8.96
C LEU A 519 12.21 18.01 8.79
N TRP A 520 11.47 17.84 9.88
CA TRP A 520 10.01 17.80 9.85
C TRP A 520 9.42 19.07 9.23
N LEU A 521 9.91 20.25 9.62
CA LEU A 521 9.48 21.53 9.07
C LEU A 521 9.87 21.69 7.59
N MET A 522 11.06 21.23 7.19
CA MET A 522 11.47 21.22 5.78
C MET A 522 10.50 20.42 4.90
N ARG A 523 10.11 19.23 5.35
CA ARG A 523 9.12 18.38 4.66
C ARG A 523 7.73 19.01 4.59
N LYS A 524 7.44 19.95 5.48
CA LYS A 524 6.19 20.71 5.52
C LYS A 524 6.23 22.04 4.78
N GLY A 525 7.33 22.33 4.05
CA GLY A 525 7.49 23.57 3.31
C GLY A 525 7.84 24.79 4.15
N GLN A 526 8.11 24.63 5.45
CA GLN A 526 8.43 25.71 6.39
C GLN A 526 9.95 25.94 6.48
N PHE A 527 10.53 26.36 5.39
CA PHE A 527 11.98 26.43 5.21
C PHE A 527 12.67 27.42 6.18
N ALA A 528 12.09 28.60 6.35
CA ALA A 528 12.62 29.61 7.27
C ALA A 528 12.47 29.18 8.75
N MET A 529 11.40 28.48 9.09
CA MET A 529 11.18 27.99 10.46
C MET A 529 12.10 26.83 10.82
N ALA A 530 12.55 26.06 9.84
CA ALA A 530 13.47 24.95 10.03
C ALA A 530 14.90 25.41 10.36
N GLU A 531 15.34 26.51 9.78
CA GLU A 531 16.71 27.00 9.88
C GLU A 531 17.22 27.16 11.32
N PRO A 532 16.50 27.78 12.26
CA PRO A 532 16.96 27.94 13.65
C PRO A 532 17.24 26.60 14.35
N TYR A 533 16.45 25.55 14.05
CA TYR A 533 16.67 24.22 14.59
C TYR A 533 17.98 23.60 14.11
N PHE A 534 18.28 23.70 12.80
CA PHE A 534 19.53 23.20 12.26
C PHE A 534 20.73 23.97 12.79
N ARG A 535 20.64 25.30 12.88
CA ARG A 535 21.71 26.12 13.46
C ARG A 535 21.94 25.79 14.93
N LYS A 536 20.88 25.50 15.69
CA LYS A 536 21.02 25.07 17.09
C LYS A 536 21.71 23.70 17.19
N ALA A 537 21.31 22.73 16.37
CA ALA A 537 21.95 21.43 16.31
C ALA A 537 23.45 21.54 15.98
N ILE A 538 23.79 22.34 14.96
CA ILE A 538 25.18 22.59 14.56
C ILE A 538 25.95 23.29 15.68
N GLY A 539 25.37 24.32 16.31
CA GLY A 539 26.02 25.03 17.42
C GLY A 539 26.41 24.11 18.55
N THR A 540 25.51 23.21 18.95
CA THR A 540 25.79 22.22 20.00
C THR A 540 26.86 21.19 19.57
N GLN A 541 26.73 20.64 18.36
CA GLN A 541 27.66 19.59 17.93
C GLN A 541 29.07 20.10 17.61
N THR A 542 29.22 21.38 17.30
CA THR A 542 30.50 22.01 16.97
C THR A 542 31.13 22.78 18.13
N GLU A 543 30.50 22.83 19.29
CA GLU A 543 31.01 23.57 20.47
C GLU A 543 32.41 23.17 20.84
N ARG A 544 32.71 21.83 20.75
CA ARG A 544 34.05 21.27 21.06
C ARG A 544 34.77 20.73 19.84
N ASN A 545 34.03 20.33 18.80
CA ASN A 545 34.54 19.70 17.60
C ASN A 545 34.13 20.49 16.35
N PRO A 546 35.01 21.38 15.82
CA PRO A 546 34.70 22.12 14.58
C PRO A 546 34.37 21.21 13.38
N ASN A 547 34.86 19.95 13.44
CA ASN A 547 34.58 18.92 12.44
C ASN A 547 33.75 17.80 13.07
N PRO A 548 32.43 17.91 13.12
CA PRO A 548 31.57 16.96 13.78
C PRO A 548 31.57 15.61 13.05
N TYR A 549 31.28 14.54 13.77
CA TYR A 549 31.18 13.20 13.21
C TYR A 549 30.04 13.05 12.19
N ASP A 550 28.90 13.71 12.43
CA ASP A 550 27.71 13.66 11.58
C ASP A 550 27.53 14.98 10.81
N GLY A 551 27.40 14.87 9.50
CA GLY A 551 27.18 15.98 8.56
C GLY A 551 25.72 16.29 8.27
N GLU A 552 24.76 15.54 8.80
CA GLU A 552 23.34 15.71 8.49
C GLU A 552 22.78 17.10 8.80
N PRO A 553 23.00 17.69 9.98
CA PRO A 553 22.51 19.04 10.27
C PRO A 553 23.04 20.10 9.31
N HIS A 554 24.28 19.99 8.83
CA HIS A 554 24.83 20.91 7.82
C HIS A 554 24.17 20.71 6.45
N TYR A 555 23.92 19.46 6.04
CA TYR A 555 23.21 19.15 4.82
C TYR A 555 21.79 19.72 4.83
N ASN A 556 21.06 19.52 5.92
CA ASN A 556 19.71 20.04 6.11
C ASN A 556 19.67 21.58 6.15
N LEU A 557 20.68 22.21 6.80
CA LEU A 557 20.84 23.67 6.77
C LEU A 557 21.06 24.15 5.33
N GLY A 558 21.88 23.44 4.56
CA GLY A 558 22.09 23.75 3.14
C GLY A 558 20.78 23.82 2.36
N TRP A 559 19.91 22.84 2.55
CA TRP A 559 18.58 22.84 1.93
C TRP A 559 17.67 23.95 2.42
N SER A 560 17.65 24.23 3.73
CA SER A 560 16.86 25.32 4.29
C SER A 560 17.27 26.66 3.69
N CYS A 561 18.58 26.92 3.62
CA CYS A 561 19.13 28.13 3.01
C CYS A 561 18.84 28.20 1.49
N LEU A 562 18.99 27.09 0.76
CA LEU A 562 18.76 27.03 -0.68
C LEU A 562 17.30 27.37 -1.03
N MET A 563 16.34 26.80 -0.31
CA MET A 563 14.90 27.06 -0.51
C MET A 563 14.49 28.49 -0.13
N GLN A 564 15.30 29.18 0.65
CA GLN A 564 15.13 30.61 0.97
C GLN A 564 15.89 31.56 0.04
N GLY A 565 16.59 31.03 -0.98
CA GLY A 565 17.42 31.82 -1.90
C GLY A 565 18.78 32.24 -1.32
N LYS A 566 19.19 31.72 -0.15
CA LYS A 566 20.49 31.98 0.47
C LYS A 566 21.55 31.05 -0.09
N THR A 567 21.85 31.21 -1.38
CA THR A 567 22.64 30.21 -2.15
C THR A 567 24.06 30.07 -1.66
N ASP A 568 24.73 31.17 -1.23
CA ASP A 568 26.12 31.09 -0.75
C ASP A 568 26.21 30.38 0.60
N GLU A 569 25.29 30.66 1.51
CA GLU A 569 25.22 29.94 2.79
C GLU A 569 24.88 28.45 2.58
N ALA A 570 23.99 28.15 1.63
CA ALA A 570 23.68 26.76 1.26
C ALA A 570 24.92 26.03 0.72
N TYR A 571 25.69 26.68 -0.13
CA TYR A 571 26.93 26.15 -0.71
C TYR A 571 27.95 25.78 0.37
N ASP A 572 28.18 26.70 1.31
CA ASP A 572 29.10 26.47 2.43
C ASP A 572 28.63 25.32 3.34
N ALA A 573 27.33 25.27 3.64
CA ALA A 573 26.74 24.20 4.44
C ALA A 573 26.85 22.82 3.77
N PHE A 574 26.60 22.73 2.48
CA PHE A 574 26.76 21.46 1.72
C PHE A 574 28.24 21.05 1.67
N PHE A 575 29.16 21.96 1.47
CA PHE A 575 30.59 21.61 1.52
C PHE A 575 30.99 21.09 2.90
N LYS A 576 30.49 21.70 3.98
CA LYS A 576 30.78 21.22 5.32
C LYS A 576 30.20 19.83 5.57
N SER A 577 29.00 19.56 5.09
CA SER A 577 28.41 18.21 5.22
C SER A 577 29.18 17.13 4.46
N ALA A 578 29.83 17.49 3.33
CA ALA A 578 30.65 16.58 2.52
C ALA A 578 31.96 16.12 3.20
N TRP A 579 32.34 16.70 4.35
CA TRP A 579 33.43 16.19 5.17
C TRP A 579 33.09 14.82 5.77
N ASN A 580 31.81 14.54 5.96
CA ASN A 580 31.32 13.22 6.38
C ASN A 580 30.99 12.36 5.14
N ALA A 581 31.57 11.15 5.08
CA ALA A 581 31.45 10.26 3.94
C ALA A 581 30.00 9.87 3.61
N ALA A 582 29.14 9.75 4.63
CA ALA A 582 27.74 9.37 4.47
C ALA A 582 26.90 10.41 3.71
N TRP A 583 27.34 11.69 3.67
CA TRP A 583 26.63 12.78 3.01
C TRP A 583 27.31 13.27 1.72
N GLN A 584 28.41 12.65 1.32
CA GLN A 584 29.20 13.13 0.17
C GLN A 584 28.44 13.08 -1.14
N ASP A 585 27.73 12.00 -1.45
CA ASP A 585 27.02 11.89 -2.73
C ASP A 585 25.93 12.95 -2.85
N ALA A 586 25.07 13.09 -1.84
CA ALA A 586 23.99 14.07 -1.82
C ALA A 586 24.49 15.53 -1.79
N ALA A 587 25.51 15.81 -0.98
CA ALA A 587 26.11 17.15 -0.89
C ALA A 587 26.79 17.55 -2.19
N TYR A 588 27.63 16.70 -2.77
CA TYR A 588 28.31 16.99 -4.04
C TYR A 588 27.34 17.15 -5.21
N TYR A 589 26.25 16.38 -5.24
CA TYR A 589 25.18 16.55 -6.23
C TYR A 589 24.57 17.97 -6.13
N ASN A 590 24.23 18.41 -4.92
CA ASN A 590 23.64 19.75 -4.73
C ASN A 590 24.62 20.87 -5.02
N LEU A 591 25.90 20.71 -4.66
CA LEU A 591 26.97 21.64 -5.01
C LEU A 591 27.15 21.75 -6.51
N ALA A 592 27.15 20.60 -7.23
CA ALA A 592 27.21 20.58 -8.70
C ALA A 592 26.01 21.31 -9.33
N ALA A 593 24.81 21.12 -8.80
CA ALA A 593 23.61 21.83 -9.26
C ALA A 593 23.72 23.34 -9.06
N ILE A 594 24.26 23.80 -7.92
CA ILE A 594 24.50 25.23 -7.65
C ILE A 594 25.54 25.79 -8.61
N ASP A 595 26.68 25.11 -8.84
CA ASP A 595 27.69 25.57 -9.78
C ASP A 595 27.19 25.55 -11.23
N CYS A 596 26.36 24.58 -11.61
CA CYS A 596 25.67 24.57 -12.89
C CYS A 596 24.77 25.80 -13.07
N ARG A 597 23.98 26.16 -12.03
CA ARG A 597 23.15 27.39 -12.01
C ARG A 597 23.99 28.66 -12.16
N ARG A 598 25.21 28.67 -11.68
CA ARG A 598 26.17 29.78 -11.79
C ARG A 598 26.92 29.80 -13.14
N GLY A 599 26.72 28.81 -13.99
CA GLY A 599 27.45 28.63 -15.25
C GLY A 599 28.86 28.08 -15.09
N ASN A 600 29.24 27.59 -13.91
CA ASN A 600 30.57 27.03 -13.60
C ASN A 600 30.61 25.52 -13.95
N PHE A 601 30.41 25.18 -15.22
CA PHE A 601 30.23 23.80 -15.67
C PHE A 601 31.44 22.89 -15.43
N GLU A 602 32.67 23.39 -15.55
CA GLU A 602 33.89 22.60 -15.27
C GLU A 602 33.96 22.19 -13.78
N LYS A 603 33.64 23.15 -12.87
CA LYS A 603 33.59 22.86 -11.45
C LYS A 603 32.41 21.95 -11.11
N ALA A 604 31.26 22.15 -11.75
CA ALA A 604 30.12 21.27 -11.61
C ALA A 604 30.44 19.84 -12.02
N LEU A 605 31.24 19.65 -13.09
CA LEU A 605 31.68 18.33 -13.54
C LEU A 605 32.55 17.63 -12.49
N ASP A 606 33.54 18.31 -11.90
CA ASP A 606 34.36 17.76 -10.81
C ASP A 606 33.50 17.31 -9.62
N LEU A 607 32.54 18.14 -9.21
CA LEU A 607 31.67 17.84 -8.07
C LEU A 607 30.69 16.68 -8.36
N ILE A 608 30.12 16.61 -9.55
CA ILE A 608 29.20 15.53 -9.88
C ILE A 608 29.93 14.18 -10.02
N ASP A 609 31.18 14.20 -10.49
CA ASP A 609 32.01 13.00 -10.51
C ASP A 609 32.28 12.48 -9.11
N ARG A 610 32.54 13.37 -8.13
CA ARG A 610 32.69 13.00 -6.72
C ARG A 610 31.43 12.39 -6.13
N SER A 611 30.25 12.89 -6.53
CA SER A 611 28.96 12.29 -6.14
C SER A 611 28.85 10.87 -6.67
N LEU A 612 29.10 10.66 -7.96
CA LEU A 612 28.98 9.35 -8.63
C LEU A 612 29.99 8.31 -8.15
N VAL A 613 31.17 8.71 -7.70
CA VAL A 613 32.14 7.80 -7.04
C VAL A 613 31.56 7.20 -5.76
N ARG A 614 30.70 7.94 -5.06
CA ARG A 614 30.07 7.48 -3.81
C ARG A 614 28.76 6.73 -4.05
N ASN A 615 27.99 7.15 -5.06
CA ASN A 615 26.70 6.56 -5.39
C ASN A 615 26.58 6.40 -6.91
N TRP A 616 27.03 5.25 -7.42
CA TRP A 616 26.99 4.95 -8.84
C TRP A 616 25.56 4.91 -9.42
N HIS A 617 24.57 4.55 -8.60
CA HIS A 617 23.16 4.51 -8.93
C HIS A 617 22.41 5.82 -8.58
N HIS A 618 23.12 6.92 -8.45
CA HIS A 618 22.51 8.24 -8.32
C HIS A 618 21.97 8.72 -9.67
N HIS A 619 20.76 8.31 -10.02
CA HIS A 619 20.18 8.53 -11.35
C HIS A 619 20.03 10.02 -11.72
N LYS A 620 19.70 10.87 -10.73
CA LYS A 620 19.65 12.33 -10.95
C LYS A 620 21.03 12.93 -11.20
N ALA A 621 22.09 12.41 -10.56
CA ALA A 621 23.45 12.84 -10.81
C ALA A 621 23.94 12.43 -12.21
N ARG A 622 23.54 11.26 -12.71
CA ARG A 622 23.83 10.84 -14.07
C ARG A 622 23.18 11.76 -15.11
N GLN A 623 21.92 12.13 -14.91
CA GLN A 623 21.27 13.12 -15.77
C GLN A 623 21.96 14.48 -15.70
N LEU A 624 22.29 14.98 -14.50
CA LEU A 624 22.95 16.28 -14.35
C LEU A 624 24.34 16.25 -15.01
N LYS A 625 25.11 15.19 -14.87
CA LYS A 625 26.40 15.05 -15.57
C LYS A 625 26.26 15.06 -17.08
N ALA A 626 25.24 14.39 -17.63
CA ALA A 626 24.94 14.44 -19.05
C ALA A 626 24.65 15.88 -19.53
N SER A 627 23.84 16.63 -18.77
CA SER A 627 23.57 18.04 -19.03
C SER A 627 24.84 18.91 -18.99
N ILE A 628 25.68 18.73 -17.97
CA ILE A 628 26.96 19.44 -17.81
C ILE A 628 27.89 19.17 -19.00
N LEU A 629 28.05 17.89 -19.38
CA LEU A 629 28.87 17.51 -20.53
C LEU A 629 28.35 18.13 -21.86
N ARG A 630 27.01 18.18 -22.05
CA ARG A 630 26.42 18.83 -23.22
C ARG A 630 26.76 20.33 -23.24
N HIS A 631 26.63 21.02 -22.12
CA HIS A 631 26.98 22.46 -22.01
C HIS A 631 28.47 22.72 -22.20
N LEU A 632 29.35 21.77 -21.90
CA LEU A 632 30.77 21.81 -22.17
C LEU A 632 31.15 21.42 -23.60
N GLY A 633 30.17 21.06 -24.45
CA GLY A 633 30.39 20.59 -25.82
C GLY A 633 30.99 19.18 -25.92
N ARG A 634 31.02 18.41 -24.82
CA ARG A 634 31.59 17.05 -24.77
C ARG A 634 30.53 15.99 -25.13
N LYS A 635 30.04 16.07 -26.35
CA LYS A 635 28.89 15.32 -26.86
C LYS A 635 29.08 13.79 -26.76
N GLU A 636 30.24 13.27 -27.19
CA GLU A 636 30.48 11.82 -27.20
C GLU A 636 30.47 11.24 -25.78
N GLU A 637 31.14 11.91 -24.86
CA GLU A 637 31.15 11.49 -23.44
C GLU A 637 29.75 11.53 -22.81
N ALA A 638 28.94 12.53 -23.18
CA ALA A 638 27.55 12.62 -22.72
C ALA A 638 26.73 11.43 -23.24
N LEU A 639 26.87 11.07 -24.49
CA LEU A 639 26.14 9.94 -25.11
C LEU A 639 26.59 8.60 -24.52
N ASP A 640 27.89 8.41 -24.27
CA ASP A 640 28.39 7.19 -23.60
C ASP A 640 27.84 7.04 -22.18
N LEU A 641 27.83 8.12 -21.41
CA LEU A 641 27.23 8.16 -20.07
C LEU A 641 25.72 7.85 -20.09
N ILE A 642 25.00 8.42 -21.06
CA ILE A 642 23.57 8.17 -21.24
C ILE A 642 23.31 6.70 -21.56
N ALA A 643 24.07 6.13 -22.49
CA ALA A 643 23.94 4.72 -22.87
C ALA A 643 24.17 3.78 -21.67
N GLU A 644 25.19 4.07 -20.86
CA GLU A 644 25.42 3.33 -19.62
C GLU A 644 24.29 3.53 -18.60
N SER A 645 23.83 4.76 -18.43
CA SER A 645 22.76 5.09 -17.48
C SER A 645 21.44 4.40 -17.82
N LEU A 646 21.12 4.28 -19.11
CA LEU A 646 19.92 3.60 -19.59
C LEU A 646 19.99 2.05 -19.47
N LYS A 647 21.20 1.47 -19.36
CA LYS A 647 21.35 0.06 -18.99
C LYS A 647 21.05 -0.17 -17.52
N ILE A 648 21.39 0.80 -16.66
CA ILE A 648 21.10 0.73 -15.21
C ILE A 648 19.62 0.98 -14.95
N ASP A 649 19.06 2.02 -15.57
CA ASP A 649 17.68 2.44 -15.43
C ASP A 649 17.10 2.90 -16.77
N ARG A 650 16.32 2.03 -17.39
CA ARG A 650 15.66 2.27 -18.70
C ARG A 650 14.67 3.44 -18.67
N PHE A 651 14.17 3.78 -17.49
CA PHE A 651 13.20 4.84 -17.23
C PHE A 651 13.84 6.11 -16.64
N ASN A 652 15.14 6.30 -16.87
CA ASN A 652 15.77 7.58 -16.58
C ASN A 652 15.41 8.58 -17.69
N MET A 653 14.25 9.25 -17.52
CA MET A 653 13.71 10.15 -18.53
C MET A 653 14.57 11.40 -18.70
N GLY A 654 15.27 11.84 -17.66
CA GLY A 654 16.24 12.94 -17.77
C GLY A 654 17.38 12.62 -18.72
N CYS A 655 17.96 11.42 -18.64
CA CYS A 655 18.97 10.94 -19.58
C CYS A 655 18.40 10.78 -21.01
N ARG A 656 17.17 10.29 -21.16
CA ARG A 656 16.52 10.20 -22.47
C ARG A 656 16.30 11.57 -23.12
N PHE A 657 15.88 12.54 -22.30
CA PHE A 657 15.70 13.90 -22.79
C PHE A 657 17.03 14.55 -23.19
N GLU A 658 18.09 14.35 -22.42
CA GLU A 658 19.44 14.79 -22.81
C GLU A 658 19.94 14.10 -24.09
N GLN A 659 19.61 12.82 -24.30
CA GLN A 659 19.90 12.13 -25.56
C GLN A 659 19.20 12.81 -26.74
N TYR A 660 17.93 13.17 -26.57
CA TYR A 660 17.20 13.93 -27.60
C TYR A 660 17.84 15.30 -27.87
N LEU A 661 18.18 16.05 -26.81
CA LEU A 661 18.82 17.37 -26.97
C LEU A 661 20.19 17.29 -27.69
N LEU A 662 20.93 16.19 -27.54
CA LEU A 662 22.23 15.96 -28.17
C LEU A 662 22.13 15.50 -29.63
N THR A 663 21.07 14.74 -29.96
CA THR A 663 20.96 14.03 -31.24
C THR A 663 19.93 14.63 -32.17
N ASP A 664 18.95 15.37 -31.64
CA ASP A 664 17.78 15.86 -32.38
C ASP A 664 17.02 14.74 -33.11
N ASP A 665 17.00 13.53 -32.48
CA ASP A 665 16.39 12.33 -33.06
C ASP A 665 14.94 12.19 -32.59
N ASP A 666 14.00 12.36 -33.47
CA ASP A 666 12.55 12.21 -33.20
C ASP A 666 12.17 10.83 -32.67
N ASN A 667 12.92 9.77 -32.98
CA ASN A 667 12.63 8.43 -32.43
C ASN A 667 12.94 8.35 -30.95
N VAL A 668 14.01 9.01 -30.51
CA VAL A 668 14.34 9.14 -29.06
C VAL A 668 13.22 9.87 -28.33
N LEU A 669 12.74 10.98 -28.89
CA LEU A 669 11.65 11.77 -28.32
C LEU A 669 10.34 10.95 -28.25
N LYS A 670 9.97 10.26 -29.33
CA LYS A 670 8.77 9.41 -29.38
C LYS A 670 8.81 8.29 -28.36
N GLU A 671 9.96 7.61 -28.21
CA GLU A 671 10.10 6.54 -27.21
C GLU A 671 10.02 7.11 -25.78
N MET A 672 10.64 8.25 -25.51
CA MET A 672 10.49 8.92 -24.21
C MET A 672 9.02 9.27 -23.92
N GLN A 673 8.31 9.87 -24.90
CA GLN A 673 6.89 10.21 -24.76
C GLN A 673 6.01 8.98 -24.54
N ARG A 674 6.30 7.87 -25.23
CA ARG A 674 5.62 6.58 -25.02
C ARG A 674 5.79 6.11 -23.56
N LEU A 675 7.03 6.12 -23.08
CA LEU A 675 7.34 5.70 -21.69
C LEU A 675 6.72 6.63 -20.65
N MET A 676 6.64 7.94 -20.91
CA MET A 676 6.05 8.91 -19.99
C MET A 676 4.51 8.95 -20.04
N ARG A 677 3.88 8.31 -21.02
CA ARG A 677 2.42 8.10 -21.14
C ARG A 677 1.57 9.38 -21.05
N GLY A 678 2.10 10.54 -21.37
CA GLY A 678 1.40 11.80 -21.16
C GLY A 678 1.07 12.10 -19.68
N ALA A 679 1.80 11.51 -18.74
CA ALA A 679 1.59 11.69 -17.31
C ALA A 679 2.23 13.00 -16.82
N ALA A 680 1.44 14.02 -16.56
CA ALA A 680 1.89 15.34 -16.13
C ALA A 680 2.89 15.28 -14.95
N HIS A 681 2.62 14.43 -13.97
CA HIS A 681 3.46 14.30 -12.78
C HIS A 681 4.88 13.81 -13.10
N VAL A 682 5.04 12.97 -14.14
CA VAL A 682 6.36 12.49 -14.59
C VAL A 682 7.13 13.65 -15.24
N TYR A 683 6.47 14.42 -16.12
CA TYR A 683 7.09 15.60 -16.73
C TYR A 683 7.51 16.65 -15.70
N ILE A 684 6.68 16.94 -14.72
CA ILE A 684 7.00 17.88 -13.63
C ILE A 684 8.19 17.38 -12.82
N GLU A 685 8.25 16.09 -12.46
CA GLU A 685 9.38 15.52 -11.73
C GLU A 685 10.72 15.81 -12.41
N TYR A 686 10.82 15.49 -13.68
CA TYR A 686 12.08 15.69 -14.43
C TYR A 686 12.34 17.17 -14.78
N ALA A 687 11.30 17.96 -15.04
CA ALA A 687 11.45 19.40 -15.28
C ALA A 687 12.00 20.12 -14.04
N LEU A 688 11.55 19.75 -12.84
CA LEU A 688 12.06 20.30 -11.59
C LEU A 688 13.51 19.91 -11.32
N ASP A 689 13.98 18.76 -11.78
CA ASP A 689 15.38 18.37 -11.70
C ASP A 689 16.26 19.34 -12.53
N PHE A 690 15.84 19.67 -13.75
CA PHE A 690 16.53 20.68 -14.57
C PHE A 690 16.48 22.07 -13.93
N ALA A 691 15.31 22.49 -13.45
CA ALA A 691 15.13 23.80 -12.84
C ALA A 691 15.99 23.98 -11.58
N GLN A 692 16.17 22.93 -10.78
CA GLN A 692 17.04 22.94 -9.61
C GLN A 692 18.48 23.26 -9.96
N ALA A 693 18.96 22.80 -11.09
CA ALA A 693 20.31 23.06 -11.59
C ALA A 693 20.39 24.38 -12.40
N GLY A 694 19.31 25.19 -12.45
CA GLY A 694 19.26 26.42 -13.23
C GLY A 694 19.12 26.21 -14.74
N LEU A 695 18.87 24.99 -15.18
CA LEU A 695 18.66 24.60 -16.58
C LEU A 695 17.20 24.85 -16.97
N TYR A 696 16.79 26.12 -16.92
CA TYR A 696 15.40 26.51 -17.13
C TYR A 696 14.93 26.32 -18.55
N ASP A 697 15.81 26.47 -19.56
CA ASP A 697 15.46 26.26 -20.96
C ASP A 697 15.10 24.79 -21.23
N GLU A 698 15.82 23.86 -20.63
CA GLU A 698 15.56 22.43 -20.71
C GLU A 698 14.23 22.08 -20.03
N ALA A 699 13.98 22.64 -18.86
CA ALA A 699 12.72 22.45 -18.13
C ALA A 699 11.53 23.00 -18.93
N ILE A 700 11.67 24.19 -19.52
CA ILE A 700 10.66 24.81 -20.40
C ILE A 700 10.38 23.92 -21.62
N ASN A 701 11.43 23.50 -22.32
CA ASN A 701 11.31 22.65 -23.52
C ASN A 701 10.54 21.36 -23.21
N LEU A 702 10.89 20.68 -22.10
CA LEU A 702 10.24 19.45 -21.68
C LEU A 702 8.74 19.67 -21.37
N LEU A 703 8.41 20.73 -20.63
CA LEU A 703 7.02 21.02 -20.22
C LEU A 703 6.17 21.55 -21.38
N GLU A 704 6.73 22.40 -22.27
CA GLU A 704 6.04 22.85 -23.48
C GLU A 704 5.77 21.69 -24.43
N GLY A 705 6.73 20.75 -24.58
CA GLY A 705 6.55 19.52 -25.34
C GLY A 705 5.39 18.67 -24.82
N TYR A 706 5.23 18.57 -23.51
CA TYR A 706 4.05 17.95 -22.89
C TYR A 706 2.78 18.72 -23.21
N ALA A 707 2.75 20.02 -22.90
CA ALA A 707 1.55 20.85 -23.05
C ALA A 707 1.00 20.85 -24.49
N ALA A 708 1.89 20.81 -25.48
CA ALA A 708 1.52 20.77 -26.90
C ALA A 708 0.80 19.49 -27.33
N THR A 709 0.93 18.40 -26.56
CA THR A 709 0.31 17.08 -26.86
C THR A 709 -1.00 16.88 -26.12
N GLN A 710 -1.40 17.79 -25.21
CA GLN A 710 -2.57 17.63 -24.36
C GLN A 710 -3.74 18.51 -24.80
N SER A 711 -4.96 17.95 -24.75
CA SER A 711 -6.20 18.73 -24.94
C SER A 711 -6.55 19.58 -23.70
N ALA A 712 -6.14 19.15 -22.50
CA ALA A 712 -6.24 19.89 -21.25
C ALA A 712 -4.93 19.70 -20.48
N VAL A 713 -4.36 20.80 -20.03
CA VAL A 713 -3.06 20.79 -19.32
C VAL A 713 -3.31 20.79 -17.82
N TYR A 714 -2.56 19.93 -17.11
CA TYR A 714 -2.57 19.94 -15.65
C TYR A 714 -2.00 21.28 -15.13
N PRO A 715 -2.71 22.00 -14.25
CA PRO A 715 -2.38 23.39 -13.91
C PRO A 715 -0.94 23.61 -13.45
N MET A 716 -0.38 22.66 -12.68
CA MET A 716 0.99 22.79 -12.17
C MET A 716 2.05 22.80 -13.29
N VAL A 717 1.74 22.30 -14.49
CA VAL A 717 2.63 22.43 -15.66
C VAL A 717 2.76 23.88 -16.08
N HIS A 718 1.65 24.60 -16.21
CA HIS A 718 1.68 26.03 -16.53
C HIS A 718 2.29 26.88 -15.42
N TYR A 719 2.02 26.55 -14.13
CA TYR A 719 2.70 27.22 -13.02
C TYR A 719 4.21 26.99 -13.05
N ALA A 720 4.68 25.76 -13.32
CA ALA A 720 6.10 25.44 -13.43
C ALA A 720 6.76 26.18 -14.63
N LEU A 721 6.07 26.25 -15.78
CA LEU A 721 6.53 27.05 -16.92
C LEU A 721 6.67 28.53 -16.55
N GLY A 722 5.66 29.10 -15.93
CA GLY A 722 5.71 30.48 -15.44
C GLY A 722 6.88 30.71 -14.48
N TYR A 723 7.09 29.79 -13.53
CA TYR A 723 8.21 29.86 -12.61
C TYR A 723 9.57 29.82 -13.32
N CYS A 724 9.78 28.92 -14.27
CA CYS A 724 11.02 28.85 -15.03
C CYS A 724 11.29 30.15 -15.82
N HIS A 725 10.27 30.75 -16.43
CA HIS A 725 10.41 32.07 -17.09
C HIS A 725 10.70 33.21 -16.10
N SER A 726 10.03 33.21 -14.93
CA SER A 726 10.29 34.15 -13.85
C SER A 726 11.76 34.07 -13.40
N ARG A 727 12.27 32.87 -13.19
CA ARG A 727 13.67 32.64 -12.79
C ARG A 727 14.70 33.06 -13.85
N LYS A 728 14.30 33.08 -15.12
CA LYS A 728 15.12 33.63 -16.22
C LYS A 728 15.03 35.19 -16.35
N GLY A 729 14.16 35.81 -15.58
CA GLY A 729 13.89 37.24 -15.67
C GLY A 729 12.87 37.64 -16.73
N ASP A 730 12.24 36.67 -17.39
CA ASP A 730 11.17 36.91 -18.37
C ASP A 730 9.80 37.00 -17.69
N THR A 731 9.58 38.13 -17.02
CA THR A 731 8.35 38.35 -16.25
C THR A 731 7.09 38.40 -17.11
N VAL A 732 7.21 38.78 -18.38
CA VAL A 732 6.06 38.83 -19.31
C VAL A 732 5.54 37.43 -19.60
N LYS A 733 6.41 36.53 -20.01
CA LYS A 733 6.04 35.12 -20.24
C LYS A 733 5.64 34.40 -18.97
N ALA A 734 6.30 34.70 -17.85
CA ALA A 734 5.91 34.18 -16.56
C ALA A 734 4.44 34.52 -16.24
N LEU A 735 4.05 35.78 -16.37
CA LEU A 735 2.68 36.21 -16.15
C LEU A 735 1.69 35.60 -17.14
N GLU A 736 2.09 35.41 -18.42
CA GLU A 736 1.26 34.73 -19.42
C GLU A 736 0.92 33.28 -18.98
N TYR A 737 1.93 32.54 -18.55
CA TYR A 737 1.72 31.16 -18.10
C TYR A 737 0.93 31.10 -16.79
N TYR A 738 1.15 32.00 -15.85
CA TYR A 738 0.36 32.06 -14.63
C TYR A 738 -1.13 32.35 -14.91
N LYS A 739 -1.42 33.22 -15.88
CA LYS A 739 -2.80 33.44 -16.34
C LYS A 739 -3.42 32.20 -16.99
N LYS A 740 -2.64 31.45 -17.78
CA LYS A 740 -3.10 30.17 -18.35
C LYS A 740 -3.43 29.17 -17.25
N ALA A 741 -2.55 29.04 -16.27
CA ALA A 741 -2.76 28.16 -15.12
C ALA A 741 -4.03 28.49 -14.33
N GLU A 742 -4.35 29.79 -14.17
CA GLU A 742 -5.59 30.21 -13.51
C GLU A 742 -6.86 29.86 -14.31
N GLN A 743 -6.75 29.67 -15.62
CA GLN A 743 -7.85 29.27 -16.50
C GLN A 743 -8.00 27.75 -16.62
N ASP A 744 -6.97 26.98 -16.29
CA ASP A 744 -7.01 25.52 -16.32
C ASP A 744 -8.03 24.96 -15.32
N ASP A 745 -8.45 23.72 -15.55
CA ASP A 745 -9.28 22.99 -14.60
C ASP A 745 -8.46 22.55 -13.38
N HIS A 746 -8.81 23.07 -12.20
CA HIS A 746 -8.17 22.72 -10.94
C HIS A 746 -8.83 21.55 -10.22
N SER A 747 -9.83 20.91 -10.82
CA SER A 747 -10.26 19.57 -10.37
C SER A 747 -9.06 18.63 -10.40
N TYR A 748 -8.81 17.93 -9.32
CA TYR A 748 -7.64 17.01 -9.17
C TYR A 748 -6.26 17.70 -9.17
N CYS A 749 -6.19 19.01 -9.06
CA CYS A 749 -4.92 19.74 -8.89
C CYS A 749 -4.50 19.69 -7.41
N PHE A 750 -3.62 18.75 -7.09
CA PHE A 750 -3.18 18.47 -5.73
C PHE A 750 -1.65 18.55 -5.63
N PRO A 751 -1.07 19.76 -5.55
CA PRO A 751 0.38 19.94 -5.41
C PRO A 751 0.89 19.29 -4.12
N ASN A 752 2.03 18.61 -4.21
CA ASN A 752 2.57 17.85 -3.08
C ASN A 752 4.11 17.95 -2.95
N ARG A 753 4.79 18.49 -3.94
CA ARG A 753 6.25 18.64 -3.91
C ARG A 753 6.61 19.91 -3.17
N ILE A 754 7.66 19.86 -2.34
CA ILE A 754 8.11 21.08 -1.62
C ILE A 754 8.55 22.21 -2.56
N GLU A 755 9.07 21.87 -3.74
CA GLU A 755 9.43 22.83 -4.80
C GLU A 755 8.21 23.58 -5.32
N GLU A 756 7.04 22.96 -5.33
CA GLU A 756 5.78 23.57 -5.76
C GLU A 756 5.32 24.71 -4.84
N VAL A 757 5.79 24.71 -3.58
CA VAL A 757 5.57 25.85 -2.67
C VAL A 757 6.19 27.13 -3.25
N LEU A 758 7.43 27.06 -3.71
CA LEU A 758 8.12 28.20 -4.33
C LEU A 758 7.45 28.62 -5.64
N VAL A 759 7.05 27.64 -6.45
CA VAL A 759 6.36 27.88 -7.73
C VAL A 759 5.05 28.64 -7.51
N LEU A 760 4.22 28.18 -6.56
CA LEU A 760 2.92 28.80 -6.28
C LEU A 760 3.06 30.16 -5.57
N GLN A 761 4.05 30.31 -4.68
CA GLN A 761 4.34 31.61 -4.05
C GLN A 761 4.80 32.64 -5.08
N ASP A 762 5.61 32.27 -6.06
CA ASP A 762 6.01 33.15 -7.16
C ASP A 762 4.80 33.54 -8.02
N ALA A 763 3.93 32.61 -8.35
CA ALA A 763 2.70 32.87 -9.09
C ALA A 763 1.76 33.84 -8.35
N MET A 764 1.63 33.67 -7.03
CA MET A 764 0.83 34.59 -6.19
C MET A 764 1.41 36.00 -6.11
N LYS A 765 2.73 36.10 -6.08
CA LYS A 765 3.43 37.39 -6.07
C LYS A 765 3.29 38.14 -7.40
N GLU A 766 3.56 37.46 -8.50
CA GLU A 766 3.59 38.06 -9.85
C GLU A 766 2.16 38.34 -10.39
N ASN A 767 1.17 37.53 -10.02
CA ASN A 767 -0.22 37.66 -10.46
C ASN A 767 -1.19 37.98 -9.30
N HIS A 768 -0.78 38.81 -8.36
CA HIS A 768 -1.42 39.02 -7.05
C HIS A 768 -2.90 39.43 -7.08
N LYS A 769 -3.40 40.01 -8.17
CA LYS A 769 -4.84 40.37 -8.32
C LYS A 769 -5.71 39.27 -8.92
N ALA A 770 -5.12 38.23 -9.48
CA ALA A 770 -5.82 37.17 -10.20
C ALA A 770 -5.23 35.77 -9.91
N CYS A 771 -4.76 35.55 -8.69
CA CYS A 771 -4.09 34.32 -8.26
C CYS A 771 -5.01 33.38 -7.41
N ALA A 772 -6.31 33.40 -7.65
CA ALA A 772 -7.26 32.63 -6.83
C ALA A 772 -6.95 31.16 -6.79
N LYS A 773 -6.64 30.57 -7.94
CA LYS A 773 -6.38 29.12 -8.07
C LYS A 773 -4.99 28.75 -7.57
N ALA A 774 -3.98 29.62 -7.74
CA ALA A 774 -2.66 29.44 -7.13
C ALA A 774 -2.78 29.41 -5.60
N ALA A 775 -3.51 30.37 -5.02
CA ALA A 775 -3.77 30.41 -3.58
C ALA A 775 -4.54 29.16 -3.09
N TYR A 776 -5.56 28.73 -3.84
CA TYR A 776 -6.28 27.49 -3.55
C TYR A 776 -5.34 26.28 -3.54
N SER A 777 -4.54 26.12 -4.56
CA SER A 777 -3.61 24.99 -4.70
C SER A 777 -2.54 24.97 -3.60
N LEU A 778 -1.99 26.14 -3.27
CA LEU A 778 -1.03 26.27 -2.17
C LEU A 778 -1.67 25.98 -0.81
N GLY A 779 -2.92 26.40 -0.61
CA GLY A 779 -3.71 26.06 0.57
C GLY A 779 -3.90 24.52 0.71
N ASN A 780 -4.11 23.81 -0.39
CA ASN A 780 -4.19 22.34 -0.40
C ASN A 780 -2.86 21.71 0.08
N PHE A 781 -1.73 22.19 -0.44
CA PHE A 781 -0.41 21.76 0.03
C PHE A 781 -0.24 21.99 1.54
N TRP A 782 -0.53 23.21 2.01
CA TRP A 782 -0.38 23.54 3.43
C TRP A 782 -1.26 22.69 4.34
N TYR A 783 -2.50 22.46 3.96
CA TYR A 783 -3.40 21.66 4.78
C TYR A 783 -2.97 20.18 4.84
N ALA A 784 -2.57 19.61 3.71
CA ALA A 784 -2.00 18.27 3.65
C ALA A 784 -0.70 18.16 4.49
N ALA A 785 0.11 19.23 4.47
CA ALA A 785 1.31 19.35 5.28
C ALA A 785 1.04 19.66 6.77
N ARG A 786 -0.23 19.69 7.21
CA ARG A 786 -0.64 20.06 8.56
C ARG A 786 -0.24 21.48 8.99
N GLN A 787 -0.05 22.39 8.03
CA GLN A 787 0.20 23.80 8.23
C GLN A 787 -1.11 24.58 8.07
N TYR A 788 -2.01 24.39 9.02
CA TYR A 788 -3.43 24.78 8.91
C TYR A 788 -3.65 26.29 8.82
N ASP A 789 -2.86 27.09 9.54
CA ASP A 789 -2.97 28.54 9.51
C ASP A 789 -2.59 29.11 8.14
N ASN A 790 -1.52 28.59 7.56
CA ASN A 790 -1.12 28.92 6.19
C ASN A 790 -2.20 28.51 5.17
N ALA A 791 -2.79 27.32 5.35
CA ALA A 791 -3.85 26.83 4.47
C ALA A 791 -5.09 27.74 4.52
N ILE A 792 -5.56 28.09 5.70
CA ILE A 792 -6.73 28.97 5.89
C ILE A 792 -6.47 30.33 5.24
N THR A 793 -5.32 30.95 5.50
CA THR A 793 -4.93 32.22 4.90
C THR A 793 -4.96 32.16 3.37
N CYS A 794 -4.40 31.11 2.77
CA CYS A 794 -4.41 30.94 1.31
C CYS A 794 -5.83 30.74 0.78
N TRP A 795 -6.65 29.92 1.41
CA TRP A 795 -8.02 29.69 0.95
C TRP A 795 -8.92 30.89 1.13
N GLU A 796 -8.76 31.66 2.21
CA GLU A 796 -9.47 32.95 2.41
C GLU A 796 -9.10 33.97 1.32
N ALA A 797 -7.83 34.04 0.95
CA ALA A 797 -7.37 34.90 -0.16
C ALA A 797 -7.97 34.43 -1.50
N SER A 798 -7.98 33.11 -1.76
CA SER A 798 -8.60 32.53 -2.93
C SER A 798 -10.10 32.85 -3.02
N ALA A 799 -10.83 32.65 -1.93
CA ALA A 799 -12.26 32.92 -1.85
C ALA A 799 -12.61 34.39 -2.02
N ALA A 800 -11.75 35.32 -1.56
CA ALA A 800 -11.93 36.73 -1.75
C ALA A 800 -11.76 37.16 -3.22
N ILE A 801 -10.83 36.53 -3.95
CA ILE A 801 -10.57 36.83 -5.37
C ILE A 801 -11.62 36.19 -6.28
N ALA A 802 -11.95 34.92 -6.03
CA ALA A 802 -12.91 34.12 -6.83
C ALA A 802 -14.00 33.48 -5.94
N PRO A 803 -15.01 34.26 -5.51
CA PRO A 803 -16.04 33.76 -4.56
C PRO A 803 -17.00 32.74 -5.14
N THR A 804 -16.93 32.45 -6.41
CA THR A 804 -17.81 31.48 -7.11
C THR A 804 -17.19 30.09 -7.26
N PHE A 805 -15.97 29.85 -6.76
CA PHE A 805 -15.31 28.56 -6.81
C PHE A 805 -15.74 27.70 -5.60
N PRO A 806 -16.54 26.64 -5.77
CA PRO A 806 -17.16 25.93 -4.65
C PRO A 806 -16.17 25.18 -3.76
N THR A 807 -15.12 24.59 -4.34
CA THR A 807 -14.20 23.74 -3.61
C THR A 807 -13.41 24.49 -2.53
N VAL A 808 -13.08 25.76 -2.76
CA VAL A 808 -12.39 26.56 -1.75
C VAL A 808 -13.27 26.82 -0.52
N TRP A 809 -14.56 27.01 -0.72
CA TRP A 809 -15.52 27.19 0.38
C TRP A 809 -15.72 25.88 1.16
N ARG A 810 -15.77 24.76 0.43
CA ARG A 810 -15.80 23.41 1.07
C ARG A 810 -14.56 23.18 1.93
N ASN A 811 -13.37 23.50 1.44
CA ASN A 811 -12.12 23.36 2.19
C ASN A 811 -12.06 24.28 3.41
N LEU A 812 -12.51 25.52 3.28
CA LEU A 812 -12.63 26.45 4.40
C LEU A 812 -13.57 25.95 5.49
N SER A 813 -14.71 25.37 5.12
CA SER A 813 -15.63 24.77 6.08
C SER A 813 -14.95 23.67 6.89
N LEU A 814 -14.22 22.78 6.22
CA LEU A 814 -13.45 21.72 6.87
C LEU A 814 -12.46 22.28 7.89
N ALA A 815 -11.73 23.33 7.52
CA ALA A 815 -10.74 23.97 8.38
C ALA A 815 -11.37 24.72 9.55
N TYR A 816 -12.45 25.47 9.31
CA TYR A 816 -13.14 26.20 10.37
C TYR A 816 -13.71 25.26 11.42
N TYR A 817 -14.32 24.14 11.02
CA TYR A 817 -14.82 23.17 11.97
C TYR A 817 -13.69 22.47 12.74
N ASN A 818 -12.74 21.88 12.03
CA ASN A 818 -11.73 20.99 12.64
C ASN A 818 -10.55 21.74 13.29
N LYS A 819 -10.23 22.96 12.86
CA LYS A 819 -9.00 23.67 13.28
C LYS A 819 -9.26 25.00 13.96
N ARG A 820 -10.41 25.63 13.70
CA ARG A 820 -10.80 26.89 14.37
C ARG A 820 -11.88 26.68 15.40
N ASN A 821 -12.47 25.50 15.47
CA ASN A 821 -13.59 25.18 16.36
C ASN A 821 -14.73 26.21 16.22
N ASP A 822 -15.02 26.61 14.99
CA ASP A 822 -16.08 27.56 14.63
C ASP A 822 -17.18 26.86 13.81
N PRO A 823 -18.11 26.13 14.46
CA PRO A 823 -19.10 25.35 13.78
C PRO A 823 -20.10 26.17 12.98
N GLN A 824 -20.44 27.39 13.43
CA GLN A 824 -21.37 28.26 12.68
C GLN A 824 -20.77 28.73 11.37
N LYS A 825 -19.54 29.22 11.41
CA LYS A 825 -18.83 29.63 10.18
C LYS A 825 -18.59 28.47 9.24
N ALA A 826 -18.37 27.27 9.77
CA ALA A 826 -18.25 26.04 8.97
C ALA A 826 -19.55 25.72 8.21
N VAL A 827 -20.72 25.81 8.87
CA VAL A 827 -22.02 25.60 8.22
C VAL A 827 -22.26 26.64 7.14
N ASP A 828 -22.16 27.92 7.47
CA ASP A 828 -22.41 29.01 6.53
C ASP A 828 -21.55 28.90 5.27
N THR A 829 -20.29 28.49 5.47
CA THR A 829 -19.31 28.29 4.41
C THR A 829 -19.64 27.06 3.55
N LEU A 830 -20.04 25.96 4.17
CA LEU A 830 -20.39 24.72 3.44
C LEU A 830 -21.70 24.85 2.69
N GLU A 831 -22.68 25.53 3.27
CA GLU A 831 -23.94 25.88 2.59
C GLU A 831 -23.67 26.77 1.36
N LYS A 832 -22.73 27.68 1.44
CA LYS A 832 -22.29 28.47 0.29
C LYS A 832 -21.66 27.61 -0.79
N ALA A 833 -20.79 26.68 -0.44
CA ALA A 833 -20.19 25.72 -1.37
C ALA A 833 -21.29 24.91 -2.08
N TYR A 834 -22.26 24.40 -1.32
CA TYR A 834 -23.36 23.61 -1.86
C TYR A 834 -24.26 24.43 -2.82
N ARG A 835 -24.63 25.66 -2.47
CA ARG A 835 -25.38 26.56 -3.36
C ARG A 835 -24.66 26.89 -4.68
N LEU A 836 -23.33 26.84 -4.70
CA LEU A 836 -22.53 27.07 -5.90
C LEU A 836 -22.48 25.84 -6.81
N ASP A 837 -22.63 24.64 -6.24
CA ASP A 837 -22.68 23.36 -6.99
C ASP A 837 -23.56 22.35 -6.25
N GLU A 838 -24.87 22.42 -6.49
CA GLU A 838 -25.87 21.54 -5.87
C GLU A 838 -25.80 20.10 -6.40
N SER A 839 -25.05 19.85 -7.48
CA SER A 839 -24.83 18.52 -8.03
C SER A 839 -23.73 17.74 -7.33
N ASP A 840 -22.97 18.39 -6.44
CA ASP A 840 -21.87 17.74 -5.71
C ASP A 840 -22.41 16.94 -4.52
N ALA A 841 -22.64 15.65 -4.74
CA ALA A 841 -23.13 14.73 -3.72
C ALA A 841 -22.17 14.58 -2.52
N ARG A 842 -20.86 14.83 -2.70
CA ARG A 842 -19.90 14.85 -1.60
C ARG A 842 -20.14 16.02 -0.66
N ILE A 843 -20.32 17.21 -1.21
CA ILE A 843 -20.63 18.39 -0.40
C ILE A 843 -21.97 18.20 0.31
N LEU A 844 -22.99 17.62 -0.34
CA LEU A 844 -24.26 17.27 0.30
C LEU A 844 -24.05 16.34 1.51
N MET A 845 -23.23 15.30 1.33
CA MET A 845 -22.92 14.37 2.41
C MET A 845 -22.19 15.07 3.60
N GLU A 846 -21.18 15.86 3.29
CA GLU A 846 -20.43 16.60 4.32
C GLU A 846 -21.34 17.60 5.06
N LEU A 847 -22.26 18.25 4.35
CA LEU A 847 -23.22 19.19 4.93
C LEU A 847 -24.22 18.49 5.85
N ASP A 848 -24.78 17.36 5.43
CA ASP A 848 -25.66 16.55 6.28
C ASP A 848 -24.93 16.06 7.54
N GLN A 849 -23.68 15.60 7.41
CA GLN A 849 -22.90 15.17 8.57
C GLN A 849 -22.60 16.34 9.53
N LEU A 850 -22.37 17.53 9.00
CA LEU A 850 -22.20 18.73 9.83
C LEU A 850 -23.50 19.10 10.56
N TYR A 851 -24.65 19.04 9.87
CA TYR A 851 -25.97 19.22 10.50
C TYR A 851 -26.21 18.20 11.63
N LYS A 852 -25.85 16.93 11.40
CA LYS A 852 -25.93 15.87 12.42
C LYS A 852 -25.11 16.21 13.66
N ARG A 853 -23.86 16.63 13.46
CA ARG A 853 -22.93 17.03 14.55
C ARG A 853 -23.42 18.25 15.35
N LEU A 854 -24.16 19.13 14.70
CA LEU A 854 -24.76 20.32 15.32
C LEU A 854 -26.14 20.08 15.90
N GLY A 855 -26.62 18.84 15.90
CA GLY A 855 -27.86 18.45 16.54
C GLY A 855 -29.12 18.87 15.81
N ARG A 856 -29.07 19.08 14.48
CA ARG A 856 -30.32 19.32 13.72
C ARG A 856 -31.28 18.14 13.88
N PRO A 857 -32.59 18.42 14.02
CA PRO A 857 -33.59 17.35 14.17
C PRO A 857 -33.55 16.35 13.02
N GLN A 858 -33.73 15.06 13.34
CA GLN A 858 -33.69 13.99 12.36
C GLN A 858 -34.72 14.19 11.21
N ALA A 859 -35.94 14.70 11.55
CA ALA A 859 -36.97 14.95 10.55
C ALA A 859 -36.54 16.03 9.54
N GLU A 860 -35.82 17.07 9.97
CA GLU A 860 -35.32 18.12 9.08
C GLU A 860 -34.20 17.60 8.19
N ARG A 861 -33.31 16.79 8.75
CA ARG A 861 -32.22 16.15 7.99
C ARG A 861 -32.77 15.19 6.95
N LEU A 862 -33.78 14.39 7.32
CA LEU A 862 -34.44 13.50 6.38
C LEU A 862 -35.10 14.27 5.24
N ALA A 863 -35.84 15.32 5.53
CA ALA A 863 -36.47 16.19 4.52
C ALA A 863 -35.41 16.82 3.58
N PHE A 864 -34.25 17.19 4.12
CA PHE A 864 -33.13 17.71 3.34
C PHE A 864 -32.57 16.70 2.36
N LEU A 865 -32.35 15.45 2.79
CA LEU A 865 -31.85 14.37 1.92
C LEU A 865 -32.91 13.97 0.86
N GLU A 866 -34.19 13.95 1.24
CA GLU A 866 -35.32 13.63 0.32
C GLU A 866 -35.57 14.73 -0.71
N ALA A 867 -35.18 15.97 -0.43
CA ALA A 867 -35.22 17.06 -1.40
C ALA A 867 -34.12 16.93 -2.49
N HIS A 868 -33.10 16.08 -2.29
CA HIS A 868 -31.99 15.84 -3.20
C HIS A 868 -31.84 14.32 -3.49
N PRO A 869 -32.86 13.68 -4.13
CA PRO A 869 -32.86 12.22 -4.24
C PRO A 869 -31.76 11.67 -5.16
N ALA A 870 -31.42 12.36 -6.25
CA ALA A 870 -30.40 11.90 -7.19
C ALA A 870 -29.01 11.84 -6.54
N GLU A 871 -28.63 12.90 -5.82
CA GLU A 871 -27.36 13.00 -5.11
C GLU A 871 -27.32 11.99 -3.95
N THR A 872 -28.42 11.85 -3.20
CA THR A 872 -28.53 10.92 -2.08
C THR A 872 -28.41 9.47 -2.55
N GLU A 873 -29.04 9.10 -3.64
CA GLU A 873 -28.97 7.74 -4.21
C GLU A 873 -27.63 7.45 -4.90
N SER A 874 -26.92 8.47 -5.35
CA SER A 874 -25.62 8.30 -6.01
C SER A 874 -24.52 7.79 -5.08
N ARG A 875 -24.69 7.94 -3.74
CA ARG A 875 -23.69 7.58 -2.73
C ARG A 875 -24.25 6.59 -1.71
N ASP A 876 -23.45 5.57 -1.39
CA ASP A 876 -23.80 4.58 -0.37
C ASP A 876 -23.93 5.22 1.02
N ASP A 877 -23.00 6.11 1.40
CA ASP A 877 -23.00 6.77 2.70
C ASP A 877 -24.26 7.63 2.93
N LEU A 878 -24.69 8.41 1.94
CA LEU A 878 -25.93 9.18 2.02
C LEU A 878 -27.17 8.29 2.05
N SER A 879 -27.20 7.23 1.27
CA SER A 879 -28.30 6.27 1.28
C SER A 879 -28.40 5.57 2.63
N ILE A 880 -27.28 5.18 3.23
CA ILE A 880 -27.24 4.59 4.57
C ILE A 880 -27.70 5.61 5.62
N GLU A 881 -27.30 6.86 5.51
CA GLU A 881 -27.74 7.91 6.44
C GLU A 881 -29.26 8.17 6.34
N ARG A 882 -29.82 8.19 5.13
CA ARG A 882 -31.28 8.28 4.93
C ARG A 882 -32.01 7.12 5.59
N ILE A 883 -31.51 5.89 5.40
CA ILE A 883 -32.05 4.69 6.06
C ILE A 883 -31.94 4.79 7.59
N THR A 884 -30.81 5.28 8.08
CA THR A 884 -30.59 5.51 9.52
C THR A 884 -31.62 6.48 10.08
N LEU A 885 -31.92 7.56 9.37
CA LEU A 885 -32.93 8.55 9.76
C LEU A 885 -34.34 7.96 9.79
N TYR A 886 -34.72 7.12 8.81
CA TYR A 886 -35.98 6.40 8.85
C TYR A 886 -36.08 5.52 10.09
N ASN A 887 -35.04 4.75 10.43
CA ASN A 887 -35.00 3.93 11.63
C ASN A 887 -35.13 4.77 12.91
N GLN A 888 -34.41 5.90 13.01
CA GLN A 888 -34.47 6.80 14.15
C GLN A 888 -35.84 7.45 14.36
N LEU A 889 -36.58 7.62 13.28
CA LEU A 889 -37.96 8.18 13.28
C LEU A 889 -39.05 7.09 13.44
N GLY A 890 -38.65 5.84 13.65
CA GLY A 890 -39.61 4.73 13.83
C GLY A 890 -40.26 4.24 12.52
N ARG A 891 -39.75 4.67 11.36
CA ARG A 891 -40.28 4.32 10.03
C ARG A 891 -39.57 3.07 9.49
N TYR A 892 -39.67 1.96 10.22
CA TYR A 892 -38.85 0.74 10.01
C TYR A 892 -39.20 0.00 8.73
N GLU A 893 -40.44 -0.01 8.29
CA GLU A 893 -40.82 -0.67 7.03
C GLU A 893 -40.26 0.08 5.82
N GLU A 894 -40.21 1.40 5.87
CA GLU A 894 -39.61 2.21 4.80
C GLU A 894 -38.07 2.03 4.78
N ALA A 895 -37.45 1.97 5.94
CA ALA A 895 -36.01 1.65 6.02
C ALA A 895 -35.71 0.27 5.42
N LYS A 896 -36.49 -0.75 5.77
CA LYS A 896 -36.38 -2.10 5.24
C LYS A 896 -36.55 -2.15 3.71
N ALA A 897 -37.51 -1.42 3.17
CA ALA A 897 -37.76 -1.33 1.73
C ALA A 897 -36.59 -0.68 0.99
N LEU A 898 -36.04 0.41 1.53
CA LEU A 898 -34.87 1.08 0.94
C LEU A 898 -33.62 0.20 0.97
N ILE A 899 -33.40 -0.56 2.04
CA ILE A 899 -32.29 -1.53 2.14
C ILE A 899 -32.39 -2.60 1.05
N ALA A 900 -33.61 -3.11 0.80
CA ALA A 900 -33.82 -4.15 -0.21
C ALA A 900 -33.69 -3.64 -1.65
N ALA A 901 -33.85 -2.33 -1.87
CA ALA A 901 -33.97 -1.73 -3.20
C ALA A 901 -32.64 -1.47 -3.92
N ARG A 902 -31.50 -1.61 -3.24
CA ARG A 902 -30.20 -1.31 -3.85
C ARG A 902 -29.10 -2.28 -3.41
N LYS A 903 -27.99 -2.28 -4.16
CA LYS A 903 -26.74 -2.95 -3.79
C LYS A 903 -25.79 -1.96 -3.12
N PHE A 904 -25.11 -2.41 -2.08
CA PHE A 904 -24.14 -1.63 -1.32
C PHE A 904 -22.73 -2.18 -1.56
N HIS A 905 -21.75 -1.28 -1.51
CA HIS A 905 -20.33 -1.58 -1.65
C HIS A 905 -19.60 -1.16 -0.37
N PRO A 906 -19.43 -2.07 0.60
CA PRO A 906 -18.68 -1.76 1.81
C PRO A 906 -17.21 -1.53 1.47
N TRP A 907 -16.55 -0.71 2.29
CA TRP A 907 -15.11 -0.60 2.26
C TRP A 907 -14.51 -1.36 3.44
N GLU A 908 -13.31 -1.92 3.23
CA GLU A 908 -12.60 -2.68 4.26
C GLU A 908 -12.34 -1.83 5.51
N GLY A 909 -12.69 -2.34 6.67
CA GLY A 909 -12.62 -1.62 7.96
C GLY A 909 -13.78 -0.66 8.22
N GLY A 910 -14.74 -0.56 7.31
CA GLY A 910 -15.95 0.25 7.44
C GLY A 910 -17.25 -0.54 7.42
N GLU A 911 -17.14 -1.85 7.54
CA GLU A 911 -18.29 -2.77 7.60
C GLU A 911 -19.20 -2.46 8.79
N GLY A 912 -20.39 -3.02 8.79
CA GLY A 912 -21.36 -2.92 9.88
C GLY A 912 -22.34 -1.76 9.77
N LYS A 913 -22.15 -0.79 8.87
CA LYS A 913 -23.03 0.38 8.77
C LYS A 913 -24.40 0.01 8.23
N ILE A 914 -24.45 -0.63 7.08
CA ILE A 914 -25.73 -1.03 6.48
C ILE A 914 -26.31 -2.27 7.16
N THR A 915 -25.49 -3.23 7.54
CA THR A 915 -25.94 -4.43 8.26
C THR A 915 -26.49 -4.09 9.65
N GLY A 916 -25.92 -3.09 10.30
CA GLY A 916 -26.47 -2.53 11.54
C GLY A 916 -27.88 -1.96 11.34
N GLN A 917 -28.11 -1.19 10.30
CA GLN A 917 -29.44 -0.63 9.99
C GLN A 917 -30.44 -1.73 9.57
N TYR A 918 -29.99 -2.73 8.84
CA TYR A 918 -30.79 -3.93 8.51
C TYR A 918 -31.23 -4.65 9.78
N THR A 919 -30.33 -4.88 10.71
CA THR A 919 -30.63 -5.51 12.00
C THR A 919 -31.59 -4.67 12.81
N ILE A 920 -31.36 -3.37 12.94
CA ILE A 920 -32.22 -2.46 13.69
C ILE A 920 -33.67 -2.52 13.20
N CYS A 921 -33.94 -2.35 11.90
CA CYS A 921 -35.31 -2.35 11.40
C CYS A 921 -36.03 -3.69 11.63
N HIS A 922 -35.32 -4.82 11.48
CA HIS A 922 -35.88 -6.14 11.71
C HIS A 922 -36.19 -6.40 13.20
N VAL A 923 -35.25 -6.04 14.09
CA VAL A 923 -35.44 -6.19 15.54
C VAL A 923 -36.58 -5.30 16.05
N GLU A 924 -36.67 -4.04 15.60
CA GLU A 924 -37.72 -3.13 16.04
C GLU A 924 -39.10 -3.57 15.50
N LEU A 925 -39.19 -4.03 14.24
CA LEU A 925 -40.42 -4.64 13.72
C LEU A 925 -40.81 -5.92 14.48
N ALA A 926 -39.85 -6.74 14.85
CA ALA A 926 -40.08 -7.92 15.67
C ALA A 926 -40.61 -7.54 17.07
N LYS A 927 -40.08 -6.50 17.70
CA LYS A 927 -40.55 -5.96 18.98
C LYS A 927 -42.02 -5.47 18.90
N ILE A 928 -42.38 -4.84 17.77
CA ILE A 928 -43.79 -4.44 17.50
C ILE A 928 -44.64 -5.69 17.39
N ALA A 929 -44.25 -6.68 16.58
CA ALA A 929 -44.99 -7.92 16.43
C ALA A 929 -45.15 -8.70 17.73
N LEU A 930 -44.11 -8.75 18.60
CA LEU A 930 -44.19 -9.35 19.93
C LEU A 930 -45.25 -8.65 20.83
N ARG A 931 -45.31 -7.32 20.82
CA ARG A 931 -46.27 -6.55 21.59
C ARG A 931 -47.71 -6.78 21.09
N GLU A 932 -47.88 -7.04 19.79
CA GLU A 932 -49.14 -7.35 19.18
C GLU A 932 -49.47 -8.85 19.19
N HIS A 933 -48.69 -9.66 19.88
CA HIS A 933 -48.81 -11.12 19.97
C HIS A 933 -48.73 -11.85 18.64
N ARG A 934 -48.09 -11.25 17.62
CA ARG A 934 -47.80 -11.88 16.34
C ARG A 934 -46.43 -12.59 16.39
N TYR A 935 -46.39 -13.65 17.19
CA TYR A 935 -45.10 -14.32 17.56
C TYR A 935 -44.43 -14.97 16.35
N ALA A 936 -45.19 -15.53 15.40
CA ALA A 936 -44.65 -16.14 14.19
C ALA A 936 -43.99 -15.08 13.29
N ASP A 937 -44.61 -13.90 13.15
CA ASP A 937 -44.06 -12.79 12.38
C ASP A 937 -42.80 -12.25 13.05
N ALA A 938 -42.79 -12.12 14.39
CA ALA A 938 -41.64 -11.69 15.15
C ALA A 938 -40.45 -12.65 14.95
N LEU A 939 -40.72 -13.96 15.03
CA LEU A 939 -39.68 -14.98 14.83
C LEU A 939 -39.12 -14.92 13.39
N ALA A 940 -39.97 -14.78 12.39
CA ALA A 940 -39.51 -14.67 10.99
C ALA A 940 -38.63 -13.44 10.75
N LEU A 941 -38.96 -12.27 11.33
CA LEU A 941 -38.16 -11.07 11.28
C LEU A 941 -36.80 -11.24 11.95
N LEU A 942 -36.76 -11.91 13.11
CA LEU A 942 -35.50 -12.19 13.83
C LEU A 942 -34.62 -13.21 13.08
N GLN A 943 -35.25 -14.24 12.51
CA GLN A 943 -34.53 -15.24 11.70
C GLN A 943 -33.95 -14.64 10.42
N ALA A 944 -34.58 -13.61 9.85
CA ALA A 944 -34.03 -12.89 8.69
C ALA A 944 -32.68 -12.24 8.97
N THR A 945 -32.35 -11.97 10.25
CA THR A 945 -31.03 -11.43 10.63
C THR A 945 -29.95 -12.50 10.80
N ASP A 946 -30.28 -13.79 10.72
CA ASP A 946 -29.29 -14.87 10.88
C ASP A 946 -28.27 -14.89 9.75
N GLN A 947 -28.68 -14.47 8.57
CA GLN A 947 -27.84 -14.32 7.39
C GLN A 947 -28.16 -13.00 6.68
N TYR A 948 -27.14 -12.22 6.36
CA TYR A 948 -27.35 -10.97 5.61
C TYR A 948 -27.65 -11.24 4.14
N PRO A 949 -28.60 -10.50 3.53
CA PRO A 949 -28.84 -10.60 2.09
C PRO A 949 -27.62 -10.08 1.31
N TYR A 950 -27.37 -10.70 0.15
CA TYR A 950 -26.16 -10.43 -0.65
C TYR A 950 -26.02 -9.01 -1.16
N ASN A 951 -27.15 -8.30 -1.34
CA ASN A 951 -27.12 -6.90 -1.76
C ASN A 951 -26.46 -5.95 -0.75
N LEU A 952 -26.29 -6.36 0.50
CA LEU A 952 -25.59 -5.57 1.51
C LEU A 952 -24.04 -5.60 1.32
N GLY A 953 -23.53 -6.58 0.58
CA GLY A 953 -22.09 -6.73 0.33
C GLY A 953 -21.27 -7.22 1.53
N GLU A 954 -21.94 -7.58 2.63
CA GLU A 954 -21.30 -8.00 3.88
C GLU A 954 -21.83 -9.36 4.34
N GLY A 955 -21.01 -10.10 5.09
CA GLY A 955 -21.36 -11.33 5.76
C GLY A 955 -21.23 -11.21 7.26
N LYS A 956 -21.85 -12.14 7.98
CA LYS A 956 -21.83 -12.16 9.45
C LYS A 956 -20.59 -12.89 9.96
N LEU A 957 -19.95 -12.33 11.00
CA LEU A 957 -18.89 -13.02 11.73
C LEU A 957 -19.47 -14.10 12.64
N ILE A 958 -18.81 -15.26 12.71
CA ILE A 958 -19.28 -16.41 13.47
C ILE A 958 -19.34 -16.14 14.98
N ASN A 959 -18.52 -15.24 15.48
CA ASN A 959 -18.42 -14.87 16.89
C ASN A 959 -19.15 -13.56 17.23
N ALA A 960 -20.10 -13.11 16.40
CA ALA A 960 -20.89 -11.92 16.68
C ALA A 960 -21.79 -12.15 17.90
N GLU A 961 -21.76 -11.23 18.87
CA GLU A 961 -22.62 -11.25 20.05
C GLU A 961 -23.94 -10.55 19.74
N GLU A 962 -25.03 -11.30 19.71
CA GLU A 962 -26.38 -10.84 19.32
C GLU A 962 -27.40 -11.14 20.43
N ASN A 963 -27.07 -10.84 21.68
CA ASN A 963 -27.88 -11.16 22.87
C ASN A 963 -29.29 -10.58 22.78
N ASP A 964 -29.47 -9.42 22.17
CA ASP A 964 -30.77 -8.82 21.89
C ASP A 964 -31.63 -9.68 20.98
N ILE A 965 -31.09 -10.12 19.86
CA ILE A 965 -31.77 -10.98 18.87
C ILE A 965 -32.12 -12.32 19.52
N TRP A 966 -31.19 -12.93 20.23
CA TRP A 966 -31.39 -14.22 20.91
C TRP A 966 -32.45 -14.13 21.98
N TYR A 967 -32.43 -13.05 22.76
CA TYR A 967 -33.46 -12.78 23.76
C TYR A 967 -34.87 -12.69 23.16
N TYR A 968 -35.03 -11.87 22.10
CA TYR A 968 -36.34 -11.74 21.47
C TYR A 968 -36.81 -13.01 20.74
N LYS A 969 -35.89 -13.81 20.19
CA LYS A 969 -36.20 -15.15 19.67
C LYS A 969 -36.75 -16.05 20.80
N GLY A 970 -36.11 -16.05 21.94
CA GLY A 970 -36.61 -16.77 23.13
C GLY A 970 -38.02 -16.36 23.51
N LEU A 971 -38.32 -15.05 23.51
CA LEU A 971 -39.68 -14.55 23.76
C LEU A 971 -40.69 -14.96 22.70
N ALA A 972 -40.29 -14.93 21.41
CA ALA A 972 -41.16 -15.34 20.30
C ALA A 972 -41.51 -16.84 20.36
N TYR A 973 -40.54 -17.71 20.63
CA TYR A 973 -40.77 -19.14 20.82
C TYR A 973 -41.68 -19.42 22.02
N ARG A 974 -41.48 -18.69 23.14
CA ARG A 974 -42.36 -18.80 24.31
C ARG A 974 -43.80 -18.41 23.95
N GLY A 975 -44.00 -17.34 23.23
CA GLY A 975 -45.31 -16.91 22.76
C GLY A 975 -45.99 -17.93 21.84
N LEU A 976 -45.22 -18.70 21.06
CA LEU A 976 -45.69 -19.82 20.24
C LEU A 976 -45.97 -21.10 21.03
N GLY A 977 -45.66 -21.14 22.35
CA GLY A 977 -45.78 -22.33 23.18
C GLY A 977 -44.62 -23.33 23.03
N ASP A 978 -43.57 -22.96 22.39
CA ASP A 978 -42.35 -23.80 22.22
C ASP A 978 -41.31 -23.45 23.32
N GLU A 979 -41.53 -24.00 24.50
CA GLU A 979 -40.65 -23.74 25.66
C GLU A 979 -39.24 -24.33 25.52
N GLU A 980 -39.07 -25.38 24.75
CA GLU A 980 -37.76 -25.99 24.50
C GLU A 980 -36.86 -25.00 23.76
N ASN A 981 -37.29 -24.50 22.62
CA ASN A 981 -36.56 -23.50 21.86
C ASN A 981 -36.49 -22.16 22.60
N ALA A 982 -37.53 -21.77 23.35
CA ALA A 982 -37.49 -20.55 24.14
C ALA A 982 -36.34 -20.58 25.15
N THR A 983 -36.24 -21.68 25.90
CA THR A 983 -35.18 -21.88 26.90
C THR A 983 -33.80 -21.93 26.25
N LEU A 984 -33.66 -22.62 25.10
CA LEU A 984 -32.41 -22.68 24.37
C LEU A 984 -31.89 -21.29 23.98
N TRP A 985 -32.75 -20.46 23.39
CA TRP A 985 -32.36 -19.12 22.92
C TRP A 985 -32.15 -18.16 24.09
N LEU A 986 -32.90 -18.25 25.17
CA LEU A 986 -32.70 -17.47 26.39
C LEU A 986 -31.35 -17.80 27.03
N HIS A 987 -30.99 -19.11 27.14
CA HIS A 987 -29.65 -19.48 27.60
C HIS A 987 -28.55 -18.97 26.69
N LYS A 988 -28.75 -19.02 25.39
CA LYS A 988 -27.78 -18.40 24.44
C LYS A 988 -27.64 -16.90 24.71
N ALA A 989 -28.72 -16.21 24.99
CA ALA A 989 -28.72 -14.77 25.28
C ALA A 989 -28.00 -14.40 26.60
N THR A 990 -27.71 -15.34 27.46
CA THR A 990 -26.91 -15.10 28.68
C THR A 990 -25.39 -15.17 28.45
N GLN A 991 -24.95 -15.60 27.27
CA GLN A 991 -23.54 -15.80 26.96
C GLN A 991 -22.85 -14.47 26.63
N GLY A 992 -21.53 -14.43 26.74
CA GLY A 992 -20.70 -13.25 26.39
C GLY A 992 -20.08 -12.61 27.63
N SER A 993 -19.41 -11.47 27.45
CA SER A 993 -18.78 -10.72 28.53
C SER A 993 -19.83 -10.04 29.40
N ALA A 994 -19.66 -10.16 30.73
CA ALA A 994 -20.47 -9.44 31.69
C ALA A 994 -19.95 -8.04 32.02
N GLU A 995 -18.80 -7.67 31.48
CA GLU A 995 -18.15 -6.38 31.68
C GLU A 995 -18.03 -5.60 30.38
N PRO A 996 -18.21 -4.27 30.40
CA PRO A 996 -18.01 -3.45 29.21
C PRO A 996 -16.56 -3.58 28.68
N GLN A 997 -16.43 -3.88 27.39
CA GLN A 997 -15.16 -3.95 26.70
C GLN A 997 -14.96 -2.73 25.81
N GLN A 998 -13.71 -2.45 25.43
CA GLN A 998 -13.46 -1.43 24.42
C GLN A 998 -13.99 -1.90 23.07
N ALA A 999 -14.89 -1.10 22.50
CA ALA A 999 -15.48 -1.36 21.19
C ALA A 999 -14.89 -0.36 20.17
N PHE A 1000 -13.88 -0.80 19.44
CA PHE A 1000 -13.24 -0.01 18.38
C PHE A 1000 -13.83 -0.29 17.00
N PHE A 1001 -14.29 -1.52 16.80
CA PHE A 1001 -14.81 -2.00 15.51
C PHE A 1001 -16.29 -2.37 15.65
N TYR A 1002 -17.00 -2.36 14.54
CA TYR A 1002 -18.43 -2.70 14.47
C TYR A 1002 -18.75 -4.10 15.03
N ASN A 1003 -17.79 -5.03 14.96
CA ASN A 1003 -17.92 -6.41 15.44
C ASN A 1003 -17.48 -6.62 16.88
N ASP A 1004 -17.10 -5.57 17.57
CA ASP A 1004 -16.79 -5.64 19.00
C ASP A 1004 -18.08 -5.72 19.81
N ALA A 1005 -18.03 -6.47 20.92
CA ALA A 1005 -19.16 -6.58 21.82
C ALA A 1005 -19.60 -5.20 22.32
N GLN A 1006 -20.87 -4.86 22.04
CA GLN A 1006 -21.42 -3.58 22.45
C GLN A 1006 -21.97 -3.65 23.87
N PRO A 1007 -21.88 -2.59 24.69
CA PRO A 1007 -22.30 -2.60 26.08
C PRO A 1007 -23.78 -2.95 26.32
N ASP A 1008 -24.66 -2.68 25.36
CA ASP A 1008 -26.08 -3.00 25.39
C ASP A 1008 -26.33 -4.51 25.46
N LYS A 1009 -25.42 -5.35 25.01
CA LYS A 1009 -25.54 -6.81 25.06
C LYS A 1009 -25.61 -7.33 26.50
N ILE A 1010 -24.90 -6.67 27.43
CA ILE A 1010 -24.94 -6.99 28.87
C ILE A 1010 -26.35 -6.80 29.42
N PHE A 1011 -27.06 -5.75 29.01
CA PHE A 1011 -28.45 -5.54 29.42
C PHE A 1011 -29.37 -6.71 29.01
N TYR A 1012 -29.19 -7.20 27.79
CA TYR A 1012 -29.97 -8.34 27.29
C TYR A 1012 -29.57 -9.66 27.93
N GLN A 1013 -28.34 -9.84 28.38
CA GLN A 1013 -27.97 -10.97 29.27
C GLN A 1013 -28.79 -10.96 30.57
N GLY A 1014 -28.87 -9.81 31.20
CA GLY A 1014 -29.69 -9.63 32.42
C GLY A 1014 -31.18 -9.91 32.19
N LEU A 1015 -31.74 -9.43 31.08
CA LEU A 1015 -33.12 -9.73 30.68
C LEU A 1015 -33.34 -11.22 30.43
N ALA A 1016 -32.39 -11.90 29.84
CA ALA A 1016 -32.45 -13.33 29.54
C ALA A 1016 -32.43 -14.16 30.86
N TRP A 1017 -31.54 -13.84 31.80
CA TRP A 1017 -31.50 -14.46 33.11
C TRP A 1017 -32.84 -14.30 33.85
N ARG A 1018 -33.38 -13.10 33.84
CA ARG A 1018 -34.69 -12.82 34.40
C ARG A 1018 -35.83 -13.64 33.77
N ALA A 1019 -35.79 -13.77 32.42
CA ALA A 1019 -36.79 -14.55 31.70
C ALA A 1019 -36.68 -16.06 31.97
N LEU A 1020 -35.52 -16.56 32.34
CA LEU A 1020 -35.27 -17.94 32.79
C LEU A 1020 -35.69 -18.19 34.25
N GLY A 1021 -36.05 -17.13 35.01
CA GLY A 1021 -36.43 -17.23 36.41
C GLY A 1021 -35.25 -17.21 37.37
N GLU A 1022 -34.09 -16.82 36.91
CA GLU A 1022 -32.87 -16.69 37.72
C GLU A 1022 -32.68 -15.20 38.10
N GLU A 1023 -32.77 -14.90 39.40
CA GLU A 1023 -32.47 -13.60 40.00
C GLU A 1023 -31.00 -13.63 40.47
N GLY A 1024 -30.13 -12.95 39.72
CA GLY A 1024 -28.72 -12.86 40.07
C GLY A 1024 -28.23 -11.44 40.09
#